data_99eae94466e6be5bf70a1fbfbeb0e07c
#
_entry.id   99eae94466e6be5bf70a1fbfbeb0e07c
#
_cell.length_a   1.000
_cell.length_b   1.000
_cell.length_c   1.000
_cell.angle_alpha   90.00
_cell.angle_beta   90.00
_cell.angle_gamma   90.00
#
_symmetry.space_group_name_H-M   'P 1'
#
loop_
_entity.id
_entity.type
_entity.pdbx_description
1 polymer ?
#
loop_
_entity_poly.entity_id
_entity_poly.type
_entity_poly.pdbx_seq_one_letter_code
_entity_poly.pdbx_strand_id
1 'polypeptide(L)'
;MATRSLSGLAGVLVAAVLAGPASAQVLYTETFDDGNAASRWTTSPSGNPNSAINYAFDYASAGIPAAPGGTSTTGLKMEVNTSGAAIGSLMAFPNDQNFSGNHTLAFDVWFNVTGTVATTEFGIFGLNHTSTTAQTPTGATPGVGPSANGIDYAMTGDTGAGRDIRMYVNGLEVNGTAGGYARNNLLFQEEQAAPYNFAYQPFVTSTSPMPANQWLRVAVTAYSGTTLFQVNGQTWARRANTTGTGNIMLGYMDLFTSVAPATVFGLYDNVAVSVAGAPATQLTWTPDGTTAGGSGNWSNLGTQWIGSGTAPTTWDWSLPARFQGTPGTVTIPTQITAGAGLEFLADGYTVSSGTLILGSFDPASAVSFNTNAISQVTVAAGATARIESLIRGTRGITKLGDGTLVLANANVVSGTSVVQAGTLRLGNQSALASSPVSVVPGGRLEIDPALGMIGPRLILNGGTISAAGATLTVDRDIGVRQFVVNAGTLAGSPALEVTLGGTMIMSGSTVASVDVATLTVDESATGGLVDLGTSRINVAAGGITPEAVVLDLLAGRSGTAGVWSGTTGITSSAAAAAVAAGTPRAVGWYDDGSGAITVAFSAPGDTNVDGFVDLLDVANVLAAGKYDTGEPANWTQGDFTYDGIVDILDVSDFLVTGLFDAGGYLPAAAGSAATITAVPEPSTLTAVGIACLAGGWRSRRRSFRASSSRRHAS
;
A
#
# COMPACT_ATOMS: atom_id res chain seq x y z
N MET A 1 -29.27 11.57 -76.92
CA MET A 1 -30.32 12.35 -76.27
C MET A 1 -30.54 11.84 -74.86
N ALA A 2 -30.13 12.58 -73.88
CA ALA A 2 -30.58 12.68 -72.52
C ALA A 2 -29.41 13.10 -71.63
N THR A 3 -29.40 14.38 -71.41
CA THR A 3 -28.55 15.08 -70.45
C THR A 3 -29.02 14.72 -69.03
N ARG A 4 -28.09 14.28 -68.20
CA ARG A 4 -28.25 14.20 -66.71
C ARG A 4 -27.35 15.23 -66.05
N SER A 5 -27.94 16.17 -65.37
CA SER A 5 -27.32 17.17 -64.55
C SER A 5 -26.73 16.54 -63.30
N LEU A 6 -25.46 16.79 -63.00
CA LEU A 6 -24.84 16.58 -61.67
C LEU A 6 -25.06 17.84 -60.83
N SER A 7 -25.85 17.69 -59.77
CA SER A 7 -25.94 18.66 -58.68
C SER A 7 -24.77 18.49 -57.73
N GLY A 8 -23.94 19.54 -57.62
CA GLY A 8 -22.79 19.56 -56.70
C GLY A 8 -23.21 19.63 -55.23
N LEU A 9 -22.61 18.78 -54.40
CA LEU A 9 -22.63 18.87 -52.97
C LEU A 9 -21.44 19.76 -52.54
N ALA A 10 -21.76 20.98 -52.08
CA ALA A 10 -20.78 21.86 -51.44
C ALA A 10 -20.48 21.31 -50.04
N GLY A 11 -19.35 20.68 -49.86
CA GLY A 11 -18.82 20.33 -48.53
C GLY A 11 -18.36 21.56 -47.78
N VAL A 12 -19.01 21.84 -46.65
CA VAL A 12 -18.55 22.86 -45.70
C VAL A 12 -17.37 22.24 -44.96
N LEU A 13 -16.16 22.74 -45.28
CA LEU A 13 -14.94 22.44 -44.50
C LEU A 13 -14.98 23.27 -43.21
N VAL A 14 -15.39 22.62 -42.12
CA VAL A 14 -15.21 23.22 -40.78
C VAL A 14 -13.72 23.09 -40.44
N ALA A 15 -12.98 24.18 -40.56
CA ALA A 15 -11.64 24.29 -40.07
C ALA A 15 -11.70 24.23 -38.53
N ALA A 16 -11.36 23.10 -37.95
CA ALA A 16 -11.09 23.00 -36.51
C ALA A 16 -9.84 23.86 -36.26
N VAL A 17 -10.07 25.03 -35.68
CA VAL A 17 -8.98 25.84 -35.09
C VAL A 17 -8.45 25.01 -33.91
N LEU A 18 -7.29 24.36 -34.11
CA LEU A 18 -6.50 23.82 -33.00
C LEU A 18 -6.09 25.03 -32.15
N ALA A 19 -6.83 25.29 -31.08
CA ALA A 19 -6.40 26.18 -30.04
C ALA A 19 -5.14 25.53 -29.42
N GLY A 20 -3.98 26.13 -29.66
CA GLY A 20 -2.76 25.80 -28.94
C GLY A 20 -3.03 25.92 -27.42
N PRO A 21 -2.22 25.31 -26.57
CA PRO A 21 -2.38 25.41 -25.14
C PRO A 21 -2.42 26.89 -24.77
N ALA A 22 -3.51 27.34 -24.17
CA ALA A 22 -3.60 28.71 -23.65
C ALA A 22 -2.49 28.84 -22.61
N SER A 23 -1.51 29.71 -22.87
CA SER A 23 -0.52 30.07 -21.85
C SER A 23 -1.30 30.60 -20.64
N ALA A 24 -0.94 30.17 -19.42
CA ALA A 24 -1.57 30.65 -18.21
C ALA A 24 -1.54 32.17 -18.20
N GLN A 25 -2.70 32.84 -17.94
CA GLN A 25 -2.76 34.28 -17.87
C GLN A 25 -1.84 34.78 -16.76
N VAL A 26 -0.87 35.62 -17.11
CA VAL A 26 0.02 36.27 -16.15
C VAL A 26 -0.71 37.40 -15.46
N LEU A 27 -0.69 37.42 -14.14
CA LEU A 27 -1.33 38.45 -13.30
C LEU A 27 -0.31 39.48 -12.80
N TYR A 28 0.93 39.07 -12.55
CA TYR A 28 2.01 39.91 -12.05
C TYR A 28 3.38 39.30 -12.43
N THR A 29 4.37 40.17 -12.67
CA THR A 29 5.78 39.81 -12.87
C THR A 29 6.72 40.81 -12.22
N GLU A 30 7.86 40.32 -11.72
CA GLU A 30 8.97 41.14 -11.25
C GLU A 30 10.29 40.40 -11.53
N THR A 31 11.21 41.03 -12.27
CA THR A 31 12.52 40.47 -12.59
C THR A 31 13.65 41.21 -11.90
N PHE A 32 13.36 42.29 -11.17
CA PHE A 32 14.33 43.15 -10.47
C PHE A 32 15.36 43.85 -11.36
N ASP A 33 15.28 43.72 -12.67
CA ASP A 33 16.29 44.17 -13.64
C ASP A 33 16.38 45.66 -13.85
N ASP A 34 15.30 46.41 -13.60
CA ASP A 34 15.20 47.84 -13.94
C ASP A 34 15.71 48.78 -12.83
N GLY A 35 16.19 48.23 -11.71
CA GLY A 35 16.68 48.99 -10.57
C GLY A 35 15.63 49.74 -9.77
N ASN A 36 14.34 49.65 -10.11
CA ASN A 36 13.24 50.38 -9.47
C ASN A 36 12.38 49.50 -8.55
N ALA A 37 12.69 48.22 -8.40
CA ALA A 37 11.87 47.29 -7.64
C ALA A 37 11.64 47.72 -6.19
N ALA A 38 12.59 48.42 -5.54
CA ALA A 38 12.43 48.95 -4.19
C ALA A 38 11.23 49.88 -4.03
N SER A 39 10.80 50.57 -5.09
CA SER A 39 9.60 51.43 -5.06
C SER A 39 8.29 50.68 -5.25
N ARG A 40 8.35 49.46 -5.76
CA ARG A 40 7.20 48.59 -6.04
C ARG A 40 6.94 47.54 -4.95
N TRP A 41 7.82 47.46 -3.96
CA TRP A 41 7.72 46.50 -2.90
C TRP A 41 7.77 47.17 -1.52
N THR A 42 7.00 46.64 -0.57
CA THR A 42 7.05 47.02 0.84
C THR A 42 7.88 45.99 1.62
N THR A 43 8.87 46.49 2.32
CA THR A 43 9.70 45.65 3.22
C THR A 43 9.14 45.66 4.64
N SER A 44 9.02 44.53 5.26
CA SER A 44 8.55 44.35 6.64
C SER A 44 9.53 43.53 7.46
N PRO A 45 10.45 44.14 8.21
CA PRO A 45 11.37 43.44 9.09
C PRO A 45 10.72 43.10 10.43
N SER A 46 11.14 42.00 11.06
CA SER A 46 10.87 41.74 12.46
C SER A 46 12.16 41.79 13.27
N GLY A 47 12.19 42.67 14.23
CA GLY A 47 13.04 42.66 15.40
C GLY A 47 14.58 42.63 15.26
N ASN A 48 15.12 42.26 14.12
CA ASN A 48 16.57 42.13 13.96
C ASN A 48 17.20 43.32 13.22
N PRO A 49 18.02 44.17 13.94
CA PRO A 49 18.70 45.32 13.31
C PRO A 49 19.83 44.92 12.33
N ASN A 50 20.20 43.62 12.26
CA ASN A 50 21.28 43.10 11.44
C ASN A 50 20.78 42.45 10.15
N SER A 51 19.66 42.87 9.65
CA SER A 51 19.08 42.38 8.40
C SER A 51 19.28 43.40 7.28
N ALA A 52 19.49 42.95 6.06
CA ALA A 52 19.64 43.78 4.88
C ALA A 52 18.82 43.23 3.70
N ILE A 53 18.31 44.16 2.90
CA ILE A 53 17.60 43.84 1.65
C ILE A 53 18.15 44.69 0.52
N ASN A 54 18.41 44.08 -0.63
CA ASN A 54 18.82 44.77 -1.84
C ASN A 54 18.01 44.25 -3.03
N TYR A 55 17.16 45.17 -3.57
CA TYR A 55 16.27 44.88 -4.69
C TYR A 55 16.94 44.95 -6.07
N ALA A 56 18.22 45.28 -6.12
CA ALA A 56 18.98 45.38 -7.37
C ALA A 56 20.39 44.81 -7.18
N PHE A 57 20.49 43.63 -6.58
CA PHE A 57 21.75 43.00 -6.33
C PHE A 57 22.26 42.29 -7.59
N ASP A 58 23.41 42.75 -8.10
CA ASP A 58 24.12 42.06 -9.18
C ASP A 58 24.83 40.81 -8.61
N TYR A 59 24.20 39.67 -8.78
CA TYR A 59 24.68 38.40 -8.22
C TYR A 59 25.79 37.75 -9.07
N ALA A 60 26.08 38.26 -10.29
CA ALA A 60 27.28 37.85 -11.01
C ALA A 60 28.55 38.27 -10.25
N SER A 61 28.49 39.38 -9.47
CA SER A 61 29.56 39.80 -8.59
C SER A 61 29.92 38.80 -7.50
N ALA A 62 28.97 37.91 -7.13
CA ALA A 62 29.13 36.80 -6.19
C ALA A 62 29.47 35.47 -6.89
N GLY A 63 29.69 35.47 -8.19
CA GLY A 63 29.94 34.26 -8.97
C GLY A 63 28.73 33.40 -9.25
N ILE A 64 27.52 33.92 -9.04
CA ILE A 64 26.25 33.19 -9.26
C ILE A 64 25.84 33.36 -10.75
N PRO A 65 25.55 32.26 -11.45
CA PRO A 65 25.12 32.32 -12.85
C PRO A 65 23.71 32.91 -12.97
N ALA A 66 23.35 33.39 -14.16
CA ALA A 66 21.99 33.87 -14.44
C ALA A 66 20.93 32.82 -14.07
N ALA A 67 19.81 33.28 -13.52
CA ALA A 67 18.68 32.44 -13.18
C ALA A 67 18.09 31.73 -14.40
N PRO A 68 17.55 30.52 -14.30
CA PRO A 68 16.96 29.80 -15.42
C PRO A 68 15.84 30.62 -16.09
N GLY A 69 15.91 30.77 -17.41
CA GLY A 69 14.95 31.55 -18.19
C GLY A 69 15.15 33.07 -18.20
N GLY A 70 16.13 33.60 -17.46
CA GLY A 70 16.58 34.98 -17.49
C GLY A 70 17.90 35.16 -18.23
N THR A 71 18.22 36.41 -18.59
CA THR A 71 19.53 36.79 -19.17
C THR A 71 20.26 37.82 -18.30
N SER A 72 19.55 38.40 -17.34
CA SER A 72 20.09 39.32 -16.33
C SER A 72 20.70 38.55 -15.16
N THR A 73 21.53 39.24 -14.41
CA THR A 73 22.10 38.76 -13.13
C THR A 73 21.74 39.67 -11.98
N THR A 74 20.60 40.35 -12.08
CA THR A 74 20.07 41.26 -11.03
C THR A 74 18.90 40.61 -10.34
N GLY A 75 18.90 40.62 -9.01
CA GLY A 75 17.84 39.98 -8.22
C GLY A 75 17.64 40.60 -6.85
N LEU A 76 16.66 40.06 -6.11
CA LEU A 76 16.36 40.48 -4.73
C LEU A 76 17.22 39.66 -3.76
N LYS A 77 18.19 40.31 -3.09
CA LYS A 77 19.01 39.69 -2.03
C LYS A 77 18.43 40.04 -0.64
N MET A 78 18.35 39.05 0.23
CA MET A 78 17.95 39.19 1.63
C MET A 78 18.97 38.54 2.56
N GLU A 79 19.31 39.24 3.63
CA GLU A 79 20.25 38.81 4.69
C GLU A 79 19.63 39.04 6.06
N VAL A 80 19.84 38.10 6.98
CA VAL A 80 19.44 38.24 8.39
C VAL A 80 20.60 37.78 9.27
N ASN A 81 20.67 38.30 10.48
CA ASN A 81 21.67 37.91 11.49
C ASN A 81 23.14 38.07 11.06
N THR A 82 23.46 39.06 10.25
CA THR A 82 24.81 39.22 9.67
C THR A 82 25.89 39.64 10.69
N SER A 83 25.53 40.16 11.84
CA SER A 83 26.50 40.64 12.83
C SER A 83 26.06 40.52 14.31
N GLY A 84 24.91 39.92 14.57
CA GLY A 84 24.40 39.75 15.93
C GLY A 84 23.52 38.54 16.09
N ALA A 85 23.67 37.83 17.19
CA ALA A 85 22.89 36.64 17.50
C ALA A 85 21.46 37.01 17.93
N ALA A 86 20.51 37.13 16.99
CA ALA A 86 19.13 37.44 17.30
C ALA A 86 18.19 36.72 16.32
N ILE A 87 17.03 36.31 16.82
CA ILE A 87 15.96 35.81 15.99
C ILE A 87 15.37 36.96 15.17
N GLY A 88 15.18 36.78 13.88
CA GLY A 88 14.61 37.83 13.03
C GLY A 88 14.20 37.37 11.65
N SER A 89 13.53 38.26 10.93
CA SER A 89 13.11 38.02 9.57
C SER A 89 13.04 39.30 8.74
N LEU A 90 13.13 39.12 7.42
CA LEU A 90 12.75 40.10 6.42
C LEU A 90 11.65 39.51 5.57
N MET A 91 10.60 40.30 5.31
CA MET A 91 9.54 40.00 4.36
C MET A 91 9.42 41.11 3.35
N ALA A 92 9.10 40.78 2.12
CA ALA A 92 8.83 41.71 1.02
C ALA A 92 7.51 41.36 0.34
N PHE A 93 6.68 42.38 0.12
CA PHE A 93 5.37 42.28 -0.49
C PHE A 93 5.28 43.26 -1.68
N PRO A 94 4.84 42.83 -2.87
CA PRO A 94 4.59 43.77 -3.95
C PRO A 94 3.44 44.70 -3.56
N ASN A 95 3.60 45.99 -3.87
CA ASN A 95 2.63 47.03 -3.53
C ASN A 95 1.33 46.86 -4.34
N ASP A 96 0.20 47.17 -3.72
CA ASP A 96 -1.12 47.22 -4.35
C ASP A 96 -1.56 45.94 -5.06
N GLN A 97 -1.02 44.77 -4.63
CA GLN A 97 -1.41 43.47 -5.18
C GLN A 97 -2.37 42.76 -4.25
N ASN A 98 -3.38 42.12 -4.85
CA ASN A 98 -4.35 41.29 -4.15
C ASN A 98 -4.83 40.18 -5.08
N PHE A 99 -4.31 39.00 -4.92
CA PHE A 99 -4.63 37.82 -5.75
C PHE A 99 -5.78 37.05 -5.16
N SER A 100 -6.67 36.55 -6.01
CA SER A 100 -7.84 35.79 -5.62
C SER A 100 -8.10 34.63 -6.58
N GLY A 101 -8.89 33.67 -6.13
CA GLY A 101 -9.19 32.48 -6.93
C GLY A 101 -7.97 31.56 -7.09
N ASN A 102 -7.95 30.82 -8.20
CA ASN A 102 -6.87 29.88 -8.48
C ASN A 102 -5.66 30.60 -9.07
N HIS A 103 -4.54 30.61 -8.38
CA HIS A 103 -3.31 31.27 -8.84
C HIS A 103 -2.06 30.56 -8.36
N THR A 104 -0.95 30.77 -9.09
CA THR A 104 0.37 30.24 -8.76
C THR A 104 1.35 31.38 -8.63
N LEU A 105 2.02 31.50 -7.49
CA LEU A 105 3.26 32.23 -7.32
C LEU A 105 4.41 31.33 -7.75
N ALA A 106 5.24 31.78 -8.67
CA ALA A 106 6.45 31.06 -9.08
C ALA A 106 7.64 32.01 -9.14
N PHE A 107 8.82 31.56 -8.74
CA PHE A 107 10.04 32.35 -8.73
C PHE A 107 11.26 31.43 -8.74
N ASP A 108 12.42 31.97 -9.06
CA ASP A 108 13.71 31.31 -8.90
C ASP A 108 14.33 31.76 -7.57
N VAL A 109 14.92 30.81 -6.84
CA VAL A 109 15.61 31.09 -5.58
C VAL A 109 16.96 30.43 -5.53
N TRP A 110 17.95 31.15 -4.99
CA TRP A 110 19.28 30.66 -4.69
C TRP A 110 19.57 30.91 -3.21
N PHE A 111 19.91 29.84 -2.51
CA PHE A 111 20.45 29.95 -1.15
C PHE A 111 21.96 29.90 -1.21
N ASN A 112 22.61 31.04 -0.95
CA ASN A 112 24.05 31.10 -0.91
C ASN A 112 24.54 30.68 0.48
N VAL A 113 25.24 29.55 0.53
CA VAL A 113 25.79 28.98 1.76
C VAL A 113 27.27 28.74 1.53
N THR A 114 28.10 29.24 2.43
CA THR A 114 29.56 29.07 2.37
C THR A 114 30.05 28.20 3.53
N GLY A 115 30.86 27.19 3.19
CA GLY A 115 31.43 26.29 4.19
C GLY A 115 30.59 25.05 4.45
N THR A 116 30.98 24.27 5.46
CA THR A 116 30.32 23.02 5.89
C THR A 116 29.47 23.22 7.14
N VAL A 117 29.21 24.44 7.53
CA VAL A 117 28.49 24.76 8.77
C VAL A 117 27.02 24.81 8.45
N ALA A 118 26.23 24.00 9.14
CA ALA A 118 24.78 24.10 9.11
C ALA A 118 24.37 25.52 9.56
N THR A 119 23.54 26.16 8.73
CA THR A 119 22.96 27.48 9.03
C THR A 119 21.52 27.30 9.51
N THR A 120 20.99 28.33 10.18
CA THR A 120 19.62 28.27 10.71
C THR A 120 18.67 29.22 9.96
N GLU A 121 19.12 29.70 8.81
CA GLU A 121 18.39 30.61 7.96
C GLU A 121 17.47 29.85 7.00
N PHE A 122 16.28 30.42 6.79
CA PHE A 122 15.27 29.90 5.91
C PHE A 122 14.81 30.96 4.89
N GLY A 123 14.70 30.56 3.63
CA GLY A 123 13.80 31.25 2.71
C GLY A 123 12.37 30.96 3.11
N ILE A 124 11.50 31.98 3.08
CA ILE A 124 10.08 31.84 3.35
C ILE A 124 9.27 32.57 2.30
N PHE A 125 8.19 31.99 1.86
CA PHE A 125 7.35 32.53 0.79
C PHE A 125 5.93 32.02 0.92
N GLY A 126 4.97 32.85 0.51
CA GLY A 126 3.59 32.52 0.76
C GLY A 126 2.56 33.26 -0.07
N LEU A 127 1.31 32.93 0.17
CA LEU A 127 0.11 33.43 -0.47
C LEU A 127 -0.91 33.93 0.56
N ASN A 128 -1.91 34.68 0.06
CA ASN A 128 -3.09 35.13 0.82
C ASN A 128 -2.77 36.05 1.99
N HIS A 129 -1.75 36.89 1.87
CA HIS A 129 -1.41 37.85 2.90
C HIS A 129 -2.36 39.07 2.83
N THR A 130 -3.08 39.29 3.92
CA THR A 130 -4.00 40.44 4.06
C THR A 130 -3.37 41.60 4.84
N SER A 131 -2.17 41.41 5.35
CA SER A 131 -1.39 42.41 6.10
C SER A 131 0.10 42.17 5.87
N THR A 132 0.88 43.23 5.87
CA THR A 132 2.34 43.20 5.83
C THR A 132 2.97 43.24 7.24
N THR A 133 2.17 43.12 8.31
CA THR A 133 2.64 43.17 9.69
C THR A 133 3.51 41.98 10.01
N ALA A 134 4.75 42.24 10.39
CA ALA A 134 5.71 41.25 10.85
C ALA A 134 5.48 40.87 12.32
N GLN A 135 5.80 39.62 12.63
CA GLN A 135 5.95 39.13 14.01
C GLN A 135 7.30 38.41 14.13
N THR A 136 7.80 38.29 15.36
CA THR A 136 9.08 37.60 15.61
C THR A 136 8.89 36.09 15.41
N PRO A 137 9.61 35.47 14.47
CA PRO A 137 9.50 34.04 14.26
C PRO A 137 10.14 33.26 15.41
N THR A 138 9.78 31.98 15.58
CA THR A 138 10.39 31.12 16.60
C THR A 138 10.63 29.71 16.06
N GLY A 139 11.74 29.12 16.47
CA GLY A 139 12.07 27.70 16.21
C GLY A 139 11.40 26.69 17.15
N ALA A 140 10.49 27.14 18.04
CA ALA A 140 9.74 26.26 18.95
C ALA A 140 8.90 25.21 18.19
N THR A 141 8.33 24.25 18.91
CA THR A 141 7.45 23.23 18.35
C THR A 141 6.08 23.27 19.06
N PRO A 142 5.00 23.75 18.40
CA PRO A 142 4.98 24.38 17.09
C PRO A 142 5.68 25.74 17.07
N GLY A 143 6.26 26.12 15.92
CA GLY A 143 6.91 27.39 15.72
C GLY A 143 5.93 28.51 15.36
N VAL A 144 6.46 29.74 15.38
CA VAL A 144 5.76 30.93 14.88
C VAL A 144 6.48 31.40 13.62
N GLY A 145 5.75 31.65 12.55
CA GLY A 145 6.26 32.23 11.31
C GLY A 145 6.39 33.76 11.41
N PRO A 146 7.04 34.41 10.44
CA PRO A 146 7.28 35.86 10.49
C PRO A 146 6.06 36.71 10.15
N SER A 147 5.04 36.13 9.49
CA SER A 147 3.77 36.80 9.16
C SER A 147 2.65 36.27 10.04
N ALA A 148 1.78 37.15 10.55
CA ALA A 148 0.61 36.75 11.35
C ALA A 148 -0.57 36.23 10.51
N ASN A 149 -0.48 36.24 9.18
CA ASN A 149 -1.55 35.86 8.28
C ASN A 149 -0.96 35.20 7.02
N GLY A 150 -1.83 34.62 6.19
CA GLY A 150 -1.41 33.92 4.98
C GLY A 150 -1.05 32.47 5.19
N ILE A 151 -0.51 31.88 4.14
CA ILE A 151 -0.02 30.50 4.10
C ILE A 151 1.41 30.56 3.59
N ASP A 152 2.34 30.19 4.44
CA ASP A 152 3.77 30.29 4.16
C ASP A 152 4.42 28.92 4.15
N TYR A 153 5.38 28.79 3.26
CA TYR A 153 6.30 27.66 3.17
C TYR A 153 7.72 28.17 3.37
N ALA A 154 8.48 27.48 4.17
CA ALA A 154 9.87 27.83 4.42
C ALA A 154 10.76 26.62 4.15
N MET A 155 11.95 26.90 3.61
CA MET A 155 12.98 25.91 3.39
C MET A 155 14.37 26.50 3.64
N THR A 156 15.29 25.68 4.15
CA THR A 156 16.71 26.03 4.28
C THR A 156 17.51 25.59 3.05
N GLY A 157 18.68 26.20 2.86
CA GLY A 157 19.61 25.79 1.84
C GLY A 157 20.56 24.68 2.30
N ASP A 158 20.62 24.37 3.57
CA ASP A 158 21.50 23.36 4.15
C ASP A 158 20.73 22.13 4.66
N THR A 159 21.46 21.06 4.99
CA THR A 159 20.90 19.87 5.61
C THR A 159 21.59 19.66 6.95
N GLY A 160 20.86 19.29 7.97
CA GLY A 160 21.45 18.97 9.26
C GLY A 160 20.50 18.97 10.42
N ALA A 161 19.31 19.56 10.23
CA ALA A 161 18.28 19.55 11.24
C ALA A 161 17.01 18.87 10.71
N GLY A 162 16.37 18.10 11.51
CA GLY A 162 15.17 17.37 11.11
C GLY A 162 13.93 18.24 10.86
N ARG A 163 14.06 19.54 10.58
CA ARG A 163 12.96 20.49 10.31
C ARG A 163 13.36 21.54 9.28
N ASP A 164 13.96 21.11 8.19
CA ASP A 164 14.49 21.97 7.14
C ASP A 164 13.42 22.51 6.21
N ILE A 165 12.19 21.98 6.30
CA ILE A 165 11.01 22.49 5.61
C ILE A 165 9.89 22.70 6.63
N ARG A 166 9.25 23.87 6.53
CA ARG A 166 8.18 24.27 7.45
C ARG A 166 7.00 24.82 6.67
N MET A 167 5.82 24.72 7.26
CA MET A 167 4.62 25.37 6.76
C MET A 167 3.93 26.11 7.90
N TYR A 168 3.46 27.31 7.60
CA TYR A 168 2.72 28.14 8.54
C TYR A 168 1.36 28.50 7.95
N VAL A 169 0.34 28.52 8.79
CA VAL A 169 -0.99 29.02 8.46
C VAL A 169 -1.35 30.07 9.49
N ASN A 170 -1.61 31.30 9.04
CA ASN A 170 -1.87 32.45 9.89
C ASN A 170 -0.80 32.58 10.99
N GLY A 171 0.45 32.45 10.60
CA GLY A 171 1.62 32.62 11.46
C GLY A 171 1.93 31.48 12.43
N LEU A 172 1.15 30.43 12.45
CA LEU A 172 1.39 29.26 13.28
C LEU A 172 1.92 28.09 12.46
N GLU A 173 3.02 27.48 12.91
CA GLU A 173 3.55 26.28 12.27
C GLU A 173 2.53 25.15 12.36
N VAL A 174 2.29 24.50 11.23
CA VAL A 174 1.38 23.38 11.14
C VAL A 174 2.17 22.09 11.32
N ASN A 175 2.04 21.47 12.48
CA ASN A 175 2.61 20.17 12.77
C ASN A 175 1.67 19.04 12.37
N GLY A 176 2.21 17.91 11.93
CA GLY A 176 1.55 16.78 11.29
C GLY A 176 0.41 16.06 12.02
N THR A 177 -0.12 16.58 13.13
CA THR A 177 -1.19 15.93 13.90
C THR A 177 -2.56 16.61 13.79
N ALA A 178 -2.65 17.80 13.22
CA ALA A 178 -3.90 18.58 13.17
C ALA A 178 -4.27 19.06 11.76
N GLY A 179 -4.30 18.17 10.81
CA GLY A 179 -4.92 18.45 9.51
C GLY A 179 -4.09 19.30 8.54
N GLY A 180 -2.79 19.37 8.65
CA GLY A 180 -1.90 19.98 7.69
C GLY A 180 -0.50 19.44 7.78
N TYR A 181 0.15 19.34 6.66
CA TYR A 181 1.48 18.75 6.59
C TYR A 181 2.40 19.57 5.70
N ALA A 182 3.44 20.11 6.27
CA ALA A 182 4.71 20.22 5.59
C ALA A 182 5.41 18.88 5.76
N ARG A 183 6.13 18.44 4.79
CA ARG A 183 6.98 17.26 4.85
C ARG A 183 8.00 17.44 5.96
N ASN A 184 7.55 17.17 7.18
CA ASN A 184 8.27 17.47 8.36
C ASN A 184 8.75 16.17 8.99
N ASN A 185 10.02 16.07 9.13
CA ASN A 185 10.76 15.35 10.13
C ASN A 185 10.76 13.83 10.13
N LEU A 186 9.64 13.15 10.20
CA LEU A 186 9.68 11.70 10.33
C LEU A 186 10.00 11.02 8.99
N LEU A 187 9.41 11.51 7.91
CA LEU A 187 9.74 11.01 6.56
C LEU A 187 11.10 11.51 6.07
N PHE A 188 11.47 12.74 6.42
CA PHE A 188 12.79 13.29 6.11
C PHE A 188 13.91 12.61 6.89
N GLN A 189 13.72 12.27 8.16
CA GLN A 189 14.72 11.57 8.95
C GLN A 189 14.88 10.11 8.52
N GLU A 190 13.79 9.43 8.20
CA GLU A 190 13.86 8.08 7.63
C GLU A 190 14.45 8.09 6.22
N GLU A 191 14.19 9.14 5.43
CA GLU A 191 14.69 9.32 4.08
C GLU A 191 16.11 9.92 4.02
N GLN A 192 16.57 10.61 5.06
CA GLN A 192 17.94 11.10 5.21
C GLN A 192 18.89 10.08 5.80
N ALA A 193 18.39 9.12 6.58
CA ALA A 193 19.21 8.04 7.09
C ALA A 193 19.73 7.18 5.92
N ALA A 194 21.03 6.94 5.86
CA ALA A 194 21.57 6.03 4.88
C ALA A 194 20.86 4.66 5.00
N PRO A 195 20.35 4.07 3.90
CA PRO A 195 20.62 4.36 2.48
C PRO A 195 19.61 5.27 1.77
N TYR A 196 18.80 6.03 2.49
CA TYR A 196 17.57 6.68 1.98
C TYR A 196 17.68 8.21 1.84
N ASN A 197 18.69 8.75 1.25
CA ASN A 197 18.83 10.20 1.01
C ASN A 197 17.81 10.75 0.00
N PHE A 198 16.49 10.70 0.30
CA PHE A 198 15.43 11.07 -0.64
C PHE A 198 14.94 12.51 -0.55
N ALA A 199 15.12 13.15 0.58
CA ALA A 199 14.51 14.44 0.86
C ALA A 199 14.90 15.51 -0.16
N TYR A 200 16.09 15.42 -0.69
CA TYR A 200 16.66 16.38 -1.63
C TYR A 200 16.93 15.81 -3.03
N GLN A 201 16.42 14.63 -3.34
CA GLN A 201 16.35 14.21 -4.72
C GLN A 201 15.37 15.15 -5.45
N PRO A 202 15.72 15.83 -6.48
CA PRO A 202 16.80 15.66 -7.44
C PRO A 202 18.07 16.48 -7.16
N PHE A 203 18.23 17.09 -5.99
CA PHE A 203 19.32 18.02 -5.68
C PHE A 203 20.60 17.34 -5.21
N VAL A 204 20.54 16.03 -4.97
CA VAL A 204 21.73 15.27 -4.53
C VAL A 204 22.65 15.07 -5.70
N THR A 205 23.69 15.90 -5.75
CA THR A 205 24.93 15.49 -6.41
C THR A 205 25.66 14.54 -5.45
N SER A 206 26.47 13.63 -5.98
CA SER A 206 27.15 12.57 -5.22
C SER A 206 27.99 13.05 -4.02
N THR A 207 28.05 14.34 -3.74
CA THR A 207 28.92 14.96 -2.74
C THR A 207 28.25 15.93 -1.78
N SER A 208 26.98 16.34 -2.00
CA SER A 208 26.24 17.20 -1.08
C SER A 208 24.73 17.00 -1.20
N PRO A 209 24.03 16.68 -0.13
CA PRO A 209 22.56 16.56 -0.14
C PRO A 209 21.84 17.91 -0.06
N MET A 210 22.51 19.05 -0.29
CA MET A 210 21.99 20.38 0.01
C MET A 210 21.41 21.04 -1.22
N PRO A 211 20.25 21.73 -1.15
CA PRO A 211 19.70 22.55 -2.20
C PRO A 211 20.45 23.90 -2.37
N ALA A 212 21.41 24.22 -1.53
CA ALA A 212 22.20 25.44 -1.60
C ALA A 212 23.10 25.51 -2.86
N ASN A 213 23.48 26.74 -3.22
CA ASN A 213 24.43 27.04 -4.28
C ASN A 213 23.99 26.52 -5.65
N GLN A 214 22.69 26.50 -5.88
CA GLN A 214 22.05 26.21 -7.16
C GLN A 214 20.72 26.93 -7.27
N TRP A 215 20.28 27.24 -8.48
CA TRP A 215 18.95 27.79 -8.73
C TRP A 215 17.89 26.71 -8.54
N LEU A 216 16.84 27.08 -7.81
CA LEU A 216 15.64 26.26 -7.58
C LEU A 216 14.43 27.02 -8.13
N ARG A 217 13.60 26.35 -8.93
CA ARG A 217 12.32 26.88 -9.34
C ARG A 217 11.28 26.50 -8.28
N VAL A 218 10.75 27.49 -7.58
CA VAL A 218 9.69 27.33 -6.57
C VAL A 218 8.35 27.72 -7.18
N ALA A 219 7.31 26.95 -6.83
CA ALA A 219 5.93 27.29 -7.12
C ALA A 219 5.04 27.03 -5.89
N VAL A 220 4.21 28.02 -5.54
CA VAL A 220 3.14 27.90 -4.56
C VAL A 220 1.82 28.12 -5.28
N THR A 221 1.01 27.08 -5.39
CA THR A 221 -0.24 27.09 -6.15
C THR A 221 -1.43 27.02 -5.22
N ALA A 222 -2.32 27.99 -5.29
CA ALA A 222 -3.67 27.92 -4.71
C ALA A 222 -4.64 27.42 -5.78
N TYR A 223 -5.31 26.31 -5.53
CA TYR A 223 -6.31 25.73 -6.43
C TYR A 223 -7.44 25.04 -5.67
N SER A 224 -8.69 25.48 -5.91
CA SER A 224 -9.91 24.86 -5.34
C SER A 224 -9.81 24.59 -3.83
N GLY A 225 -9.30 25.56 -3.07
CA GLY A 225 -9.17 25.44 -1.61
C GLY A 225 -8.00 24.58 -1.13
N THR A 226 -7.08 24.23 -2.01
CA THR A 226 -5.83 23.53 -1.66
C THR A 226 -4.64 24.39 -2.08
N THR A 227 -3.59 24.42 -1.26
CA THR A 227 -2.28 24.94 -1.67
C THR A 227 -1.30 23.82 -1.87
N LEU A 228 -0.46 23.95 -2.90
CA LEU A 228 0.65 23.08 -3.24
C LEU A 228 1.94 23.87 -3.17
N PHE A 229 2.94 23.33 -2.52
CA PHE A 229 4.30 23.83 -2.55
C PHE A 229 5.17 22.87 -3.35
N GLN A 230 5.77 23.37 -4.41
CA GLN A 230 6.60 22.59 -5.34
C GLN A 230 7.98 23.24 -5.50
N VAL A 231 8.99 22.39 -5.57
CA VAL A 231 10.38 22.77 -5.89
C VAL A 231 10.83 21.95 -7.09
N ASN A 232 11.26 22.62 -8.16
CA ASN A 232 11.62 22.01 -9.44
C ASN A 232 10.54 21.05 -9.99
N GLY A 233 9.26 21.45 -9.83
CA GLY A 233 8.10 20.67 -10.27
C GLY A 233 7.70 19.52 -9.37
N GLN A 234 8.45 19.24 -8.30
CA GLN A 234 8.11 18.20 -7.33
C GLN A 234 7.33 18.76 -6.15
N THR A 235 6.24 18.12 -5.78
CA THR A 235 5.41 18.53 -4.65
C THR A 235 6.09 18.19 -3.33
N TRP A 236 6.34 19.22 -2.51
CA TRP A 236 6.96 19.11 -1.20
C TRP A 236 5.97 19.25 -0.05
N ALA A 237 4.90 20.02 -0.27
CA ALA A 237 3.82 20.09 0.70
C ALA A 237 2.48 20.33 0.01
N ARG A 238 1.43 19.89 0.66
CA ARG A 238 0.03 20.09 0.25
C ARG A 238 -0.82 20.43 1.46
N ARG A 239 -1.73 21.39 1.32
CA ARG A 239 -2.66 21.77 2.37
C ARG A 239 -4.06 21.98 1.80
N ALA A 240 -5.06 21.32 2.38
CA ALA A 240 -6.47 21.59 2.12
C ALA A 240 -7.02 22.71 3.01
N ASN A 241 -8.22 23.19 2.68
CA ASN A 241 -8.94 24.23 3.42
C ASN A 241 -8.17 25.57 3.50
N THR A 242 -7.56 25.97 2.39
CA THR A 242 -6.71 27.15 2.27
C THR A 242 -7.30 28.18 1.33
N THR A 243 -8.62 28.36 1.37
CA THR A 243 -9.28 29.43 0.61
C THR A 243 -8.90 30.79 1.20
N GLY A 244 -8.55 31.71 0.33
CA GLY A 244 -8.20 33.05 0.74
C GLY A 244 -7.92 33.97 -0.45
N THR A 245 -7.83 35.26 -0.16
CA THR A 245 -7.38 36.30 -1.08
C THR A 245 -6.32 37.12 -0.37
N GLY A 246 -5.36 37.63 -1.09
CA GLY A 246 -4.32 38.45 -0.50
C GLY A 246 -3.11 38.60 -1.39
N ASN A 247 -2.10 39.20 -0.85
CA ASN A 247 -0.83 39.43 -1.53
C ASN A 247 0.04 38.17 -1.48
N ILE A 248 1.08 38.12 -2.29
CA ILE A 248 2.20 37.20 -2.18
C ILE A 248 3.25 37.77 -1.22
N MET A 249 4.11 36.90 -0.70
CA MET A 249 5.23 37.26 0.16
C MET A 249 6.48 36.48 -0.22
N LEU A 250 7.61 37.16 -0.29
CA LEU A 250 8.95 36.58 -0.28
C LEU A 250 9.66 37.03 0.99
N GLY A 251 10.46 36.17 1.59
CA GLY A 251 11.14 36.53 2.83
C GLY A 251 12.35 35.65 3.13
N TYR A 252 13.10 36.05 4.11
CA TYR A 252 14.23 35.35 4.65
C TYR A 252 14.25 35.51 6.18
N MET A 253 14.49 34.43 6.92
CA MET A 253 14.39 34.45 8.37
C MET A 253 15.44 33.54 9.03
N ASP A 254 15.84 33.92 10.25
CA ASP A 254 16.54 33.06 11.20
C ASP A 254 15.62 32.77 12.40
N LEU A 255 15.39 31.50 12.65
CA LEU A 255 14.53 31.01 13.74
C LEU A 255 15.29 30.79 15.07
N PHE A 256 16.60 30.92 15.02
CA PHE A 256 17.50 30.67 16.15
C PHE A 256 18.42 31.89 16.34
N THR A 257 19.57 31.70 16.96
CA THR A 257 20.48 32.79 17.32
C THR A 257 21.86 32.65 16.72
N SER A 258 22.00 31.88 15.63
CA SER A 258 23.26 31.79 14.90
C SER A 258 23.59 33.09 14.19
N VAL A 259 24.86 33.41 14.05
CA VAL A 259 25.31 34.57 13.25
C VAL A 259 25.69 34.04 11.89
N ALA A 260 24.98 34.47 10.85
CA ALA A 260 25.29 34.15 9.48
C ALA A 260 26.39 35.08 8.93
N PRO A 261 27.47 34.57 8.30
CA PRO A 261 28.36 35.43 7.57
C PRO A 261 27.61 36.19 6.44
N ALA A 262 28.09 37.35 6.02
CA ALA A 262 27.52 38.12 4.90
C ALA A 262 27.48 37.37 3.55
N THR A 263 28.12 36.20 3.50
CA THR A 263 28.10 35.27 2.36
C THR A 263 26.94 34.27 2.45
N VAL A 264 26.12 34.29 3.50
CA VAL A 264 24.90 33.47 3.65
C VAL A 264 23.70 34.36 3.43
N PHE A 265 22.94 34.13 2.35
CA PHE A 265 21.79 34.92 1.95
C PHE A 265 20.81 34.16 1.08
N GLY A 266 19.56 34.62 1.07
CA GLY A 266 18.55 34.24 0.10
C GLY A 266 18.55 35.21 -1.08
N LEU A 267 18.50 34.71 -2.31
CA LEU A 267 18.41 35.49 -3.54
C LEU A 267 17.19 35.02 -4.34
N TYR A 268 16.37 35.97 -4.78
CA TYR A 268 15.12 35.73 -5.53
C TYR A 268 15.17 36.43 -6.88
N ASP A 269 14.65 35.75 -7.91
CA ASP A 269 14.55 36.28 -9.27
C ASP A 269 13.32 35.70 -10.00
N ASN A 270 12.97 36.28 -11.14
CA ASN A 270 11.91 35.80 -12.05
C ASN A 270 10.57 35.52 -11.36
N VAL A 271 10.11 36.46 -10.52
CA VAL A 271 8.83 36.32 -9.79
C VAL A 271 7.67 36.48 -10.76
N ALA A 272 6.74 35.56 -10.75
CA ALA A 272 5.52 35.63 -11.54
C ALA A 272 4.33 35.11 -10.74
N VAL A 273 3.18 35.77 -10.89
CA VAL A 273 1.89 35.22 -10.46
C VAL A 273 1.03 35.02 -11.70
N SER A 274 0.49 33.83 -11.85
CA SER A 274 -0.37 33.48 -12.98
C SER A 274 -1.64 32.77 -12.52
N VAL A 275 -2.66 32.77 -13.39
CA VAL A 275 -3.86 31.96 -13.14
C VAL A 275 -3.47 30.48 -13.12
N ALA A 276 -3.84 29.78 -12.05
CA ALA A 276 -3.54 28.36 -11.93
C ALA A 276 -4.55 27.50 -12.70
N GLY A 277 -4.04 26.62 -13.54
CA GLY A 277 -4.80 25.48 -14.06
C GLY A 277 -4.99 24.39 -13.03
N ALA A 278 -5.85 23.42 -13.32
CA ALA A 278 -6.01 22.25 -12.47
C ALA A 278 -4.66 21.50 -12.33
N PRO A 279 -4.17 21.26 -11.11
CA PRO A 279 -2.99 20.45 -10.92
C PRO A 279 -3.16 19.07 -11.53
N ALA A 280 -2.08 18.46 -11.99
CA ALA A 280 -2.10 17.08 -12.41
C ALA A 280 -2.53 16.18 -11.26
N THR A 281 -3.32 15.15 -11.57
CA THR A 281 -3.70 14.09 -10.62
C THR A 281 -2.92 12.80 -10.86
N GLN A 282 -2.19 12.73 -11.97
CA GLN A 282 -1.35 11.63 -12.42
C GLN A 282 -0.35 12.14 -13.45
N LEU A 283 0.71 11.41 -13.67
CA LEU A 283 1.67 11.68 -14.74
C LEU A 283 1.72 10.50 -15.71
N THR A 284 1.55 10.79 -17.00
CA THR A 284 1.63 9.80 -18.08
C THR A 284 3.03 9.78 -18.65
N TRP A 285 3.59 8.61 -18.79
CA TRP A 285 4.90 8.36 -19.38
C TRP A 285 4.93 8.72 -20.87
N THR A 286 5.83 9.61 -21.25
CA THR A 286 6.01 10.13 -22.62
C THR A 286 7.49 10.41 -22.84
N PRO A 287 8.32 9.42 -23.18
CA PRO A 287 9.77 9.58 -23.24
C PRO A 287 10.23 10.61 -24.27
N ASP A 288 9.42 10.88 -25.31
CA ASP A 288 9.66 11.92 -26.32
C ASP A 288 8.98 13.27 -25.95
N GLY A 289 8.30 13.34 -24.81
CA GLY A 289 7.55 14.52 -24.35
C GLY A 289 6.23 14.78 -25.08
N THR A 290 5.80 13.90 -25.98
CA THR A 290 4.60 14.12 -26.83
C THR A 290 3.70 12.90 -26.92
N THR A 291 4.27 11.72 -27.12
CA THR A 291 3.53 10.49 -27.36
C THR A 291 3.52 9.60 -26.13
N ALA A 292 2.32 9.18 -25.70
CA ALA A 292 2.21 8.27 -24.57
C ALA A 292 2.85 6.91 -24.88
N GLY A 293 3.75 6.48 -24.01
CA GLY A 293 4.42 5.20 -24.09
C GLY A 293 5.75 5.19 -24.83
N GLY A 294 6.37 4.01 -24.89
CA GLY A 294 7.67 3.79 -25.49
C GLY A 294 8.80 3.59 -24.48
N SER A 295 10.01 3.30 -25.01
CA SER A 295 11.20 3.12 -24.19
C SER A 295 11.90 4.45 -23.91
N GLY A 296 12.53 4.58 -22.74
CA GLY A 296 13.26 5.79 -22.37
C GLY A 296 13.80 5.75 -20.95
N ASN A 297 14.50 6.82 -20.57
CA ASN A 297 15.08 6.97 -19.24
C ASN A 297 14.12 7.73 -18.33
N TRP A 298 13.73 7.13 -17.23
CA TRP A 298 12.97 7.79 -16.16
C TRP A 298 13.94 8.49 -15.21
N SER A 299 13.98 9.80 -15.28
CA SER A 299 14.81 10.64 -14.41
C SER A 299 13.97 11.68 -13.67
N ASN A 300 14.47 12.17 -12.53
CA ASN A 300 13.76 13.14 -11.71
C ASN A 300 13.63 14.52 -12.37
N LEU A 301 14.60 14.92 -13.17
CA LEU A 301 14.65 16.26 -13.80
C LEU A 301 14.29 16.24 -15.29
N GLY A 302 14.12 15.07 -15.88
CA GLY A 302 13.76 14.97 -17.28
C GLY A 302 12.27 15.22 -17.52
N THR A 303 11.96 15.79 -18.67
CA THR A 303 10.59 16.15 -19.07
C THR A 303 9.90 15.02 -19.85
N GLN A 304 9.95 13.81 -19.32
CA GLN A 304 9.37 12.59 -19.94
C GLN A 304 7.93 12.31 -19.47
N TRP A 305 7.25 13.29 -18.94
CA TRP A 305 5.92 13.11 -18.37
C TRP A 305 4.94 14.15 -18.85
N ILE A 306 3.66 13.79 -18.98
CA ILE A 306 2.57 14.73 -19.22
C ILE A 306 1.54 14.60 -18.09
N GLY A 307 1.18 15.74 -17.51
CA GLY A 307 0.16 15.85 -16.46
C GLY A 307 -1.24 16.17 -16.99
N SER A 308 -1.89 17.19 -16.42
CA SER A 308 -3.23 17.65 -16.82
C SER A 308 -3.26 18.41 -18.15
N GLY A 309 -2.11 18.90 -18.63
CA GLY A 309 -1.94 19.59 -19.91
C GLY A 309 -1.37 18.71 -21.00
N THR A 310 -0.90 19.34 -22.08
CA THR A 310 -0.17 18.68 -23.19
C THR A 310 1.32 18.98 -23.15
N ALA A 311 1.76 19.89 -22.28
CA ALA A 311 3.17 20.23 -22.15
C ALA A 311 3.93 19.19 -21.33
N PRO A 312 5.14 18.79 -21.77
CA PRO A 312 6.01 17.93 -21.01
C PRO A 312 6.38 18.53 -19.65
N THR A 313 6.43 17.67 -18.63
CA THR A 313 6.81 18.06 -17.27
C THR A 313 7.81 17.11 -16.67
N THR A 314 8.47 17.52 -15.61
CA THR A 314 9.32 16.67 -14.80
C THR A 314 8.51 15.66 -13.99
N TRP A 315 9.16 14.59 -13.53
CA TRP A 315 8.57 13.64 -12.62
C TRP A 315 8.18 14.31 -11.29
N ASP A 316 6.96 14.08 -10.83
CA ASP A 316 6.49 14.43 -9.50
C ASP A 316 6.15 13.14 -8.74
N TRP A 317 6.98 12.77 -7.76
CA TRP A 317 6.87 11.55 -6.98
C TRP A 317 5.57 11.45 -6.17
N SER A 318 4.87 12.57 -5.95
CA SER A 318 3.58 12.62 -5.25
C SER A 318 2.39 12.20 -6.11
N LEU A 319 2.61 11.96 -7.39
CA LEU A 319 1.58 11.58 -8.36
C LEU A 319 1.78 10.14 -8.85
N PRO A 320 0.69 9.40 -9.15
CA PRO A 320 0.79 8.10 -9.78
C PRO A 320 1.52 8.17 -11.14
N ALA A 321 2.45 7.24 -11.35
CA ALA A 321 3.11 7.04 -12.64
C ALA A 321 2.22 6.16 -13.52
N ARG A 322 1.71 6.69 -14.61
CA ARG A 322 0.85 5.97 -15.55
C ARG A 322 1.61 5.58 -16.82
N PHE A 323 1.63 4.30 -17.12
CA PHE A 323 2.22 3.68 -18.30
C PHE A 323 1.11 3.18 -19.23
N GLN A 324 0.93 3.86 -20.36
CA GLN A 324 -0.10 3.57 -21.35
C GLN A 324 0.44 3.75 -22.79
N GLY A 325 -0.36 3.47 -23.81
CA GLY A 325 0.04 3.61 -25.22
C GLY A 325 0.98 2.48 -25.64
N THR A 326 2.03 2.81 -26.37
CA THR A 326 3.00 1.82 -26.84
C THR A 326 3.87 1.33 -25.68
N PRO A 327 3.93 0.02 -25.39
CA PRO A 327 4.77 -0.48 -24.32
C PRO A 327 6.25 -0.33 -24.64
N GLY A 328 7.10 -0.43 -23.62
CA GLY A 328 8.55 -0.31 -23.79
C GLY A 328 9.32 -0.54 -22.51
N THR A 329 10.62 -0.39 -22.59
CA THR A 329 11.52 -0.48 -21.44
C THR A 329 11.75 0.91 -20.86
N VAL A 330 11.33 1.10 -19.64
CA VAL A 330 11.53 2.31 -18.84
C VAL A 330 12.75 2.09 -17.96
N THR A 331 13.86 2.72 -18.29
CA THR A 331 15.13 2.55 -17.59
C THR A 331 15.29 3.60 -16.49
N ILE A 332 15.56 3.16 -15.28
CA ILE A 332 15.90 4.03 -14.14
C ILE A 332 17.42 4.13 -14.06
N PRO A 333 18.03 5.28 -14.39
CA PRO A 333 19.51 5.40 -14.43
C PRO A 333 20.14 5.25 -13.04
N THR A 334 19.48 5.75 -11.98
CA THR A 334 19.99 5.70 -10.61
C THR A 334 18.91 5.31 -9.64
N GLN A 335 18.02 6.25 -9.28
CA GLN A 335 16.97 6.05 -8.30
C GLN A 335 15.77 6.93 -8.60
N ILE A 336 14.59 6.37 -8.46
CA ILE A 336 13.29 7.08 -8.56
C ILE A 336 12.43 6.73 -7.35
N THR A 337 11.79 7.75 -6.79
CA THR A 337 10.70 7.57 -5.82
C THR A 337 9.37 7.68 -6.53
N ALA A 338 8.51 6.66 -6.38
CA ALA A 338 7.14 6.64 -6.86
C ALA A 338 6.18 6.55 -5.66
N GLY A 339 5.99 7.70 -5.00
CA GLY A 339 5.27 7.78 -3.71
C GLY A 339 3.78 7.48 -3.83
N ALA A 340 3.16 7.79 -4.96
CA ALA A 340 1.73 7.56 -5.20
C ALA A 340 1.44 6.29 -6.02
N GLY A 341 2.45 5.46 -6.27
CA GLY A 341 2.31 4.17 -6.95
C GLY A 341 2.45 4.20 -8.46
N LEU A 342 2.19 3.05 -9.07
CA LEU A 342 2.36 2.79 -10.50
C LEU A 342 1.07 2.27 -11.10
N GLU A 343 0.76 2.69 -12.32
CA GLU A 343 -0.38 2.22 -13.11
C GLU A 343 0.08 1.75 -14.48
N PHE A 344 -0.02 0.47 -14.78
CA PHE A 344 0.27 -0.12 -16.10
C PHE A 344 -1.04 -0.43 -16.81
N LEU A 345 -1.35 0.35 -17.84
CA LEU A 345 -2.60 0.23 -18.62
C LEU A 345 -2.39 -0.47 -19.96
N ALA A 346 -1.15 -0.68 -20.39
CA ALA A 346 -0.80 -1.39 -21.61
C ALA A 346 0.07 -2.61 -21.30
N ASP A 347 -0.10 -3.67 -22.11
CA ASP A 347 0.64 -4.91 -21.98
C ASP A 347 2.09 -4.78 -22.44
N GLY A 348 3.04 -5.36 -21.70
CA GLY A 348 4.44 -5.50 -22.09
C GLY A 348 5.40 -4.41 -21.60
N TYR A 349 5.01 -3.58 -20.65
CA TYR A 349 5.94 -2.64 -20.02
C TYR A 349 6.97 -3.35 -19.13
N THR A 350 8.23 -2.88 -19.22
CA THR A 350 9.29 -3.30 -18.31
C THR A 350 9.94 -2.07 -17.67
N VAL A 351 9.99 -2.02 -16.33
CA VAL A 351 10.76 -1.03 -15.57
C VAL A 351 12.07 -1.69 -15.15
N SER A 352 13.21 -1.15 -15.61
CA SER A 352 14.51 -1.81 -15.48
C SER A 352 15.59 -0.91 -14.90
N SER A 353 16.66 -1.55 -14.42
CA SER A 353 17.84 -0.92 -13.84
C SER A 353 17.54 -0.10 -12.58
N GLY A 354 18.58 0.46 -11.96
CA GLY A 354 18.49 1.35 -10.83
C GLY A 354 17.62 0.88 -9.66
N THR A 355 17.23 1.84 -8.83
CA THR A 355 16.38 1.60 -7.66
C THR A 355 15.05 2.32 -7.81
N LEU A 356 13.96 1.58 -7.62
CA LEU A 356 12.60 2.09 -7.54
C LEU A 356 12.15 2.07 -6.09
N ILE A 357 11.88 3.25 -5.53
CA ILE A 357 11.35 3.36 -4.19
C ILE A 357 9.85 3.50 -4.28
N LEU A 358 9.14 2.51 -3.77
CA LEU A 358 7.71 2.59 -3.61
C LEU A 358 7.41 3.15 -2.22
N GLY A 359 6.83 4.33 -2.19
CA GLY A 359 6.33 4.99 -1.00
C GLY A 359 4.82 5.07 -1.05
N SER A 360 4.22 5.41 0.08
CA SER A 360 2.80 5.64 0.16
C SER A 360 2.53 7.12 0.29
N PHE A 361 2.00 7.69 -0.77
CA PHE A 361 1.34 8.97 -0.75
C PHE A 361 -0.15 8.72 -0.97
N ASP A 362 -0.99 9.18 -0.07
CA ASP A 362 -2.43 9.19 -0.27
C ASP A 362 -2.84 10.55 -0.86
N PRO A 363 -3.12 10.64 -2.17
CA PRO A 363 -3.54 11.89 -2.77
C PRO A 363 -4.91 12.38 -2.27
N ALA A 364 -5.72 11.51 -1.66
CA ALA A 364 -7.02 11.85 -1.09
C ALA A 364 -6.88 12.38 0.34
N SER A 365 -5.87 11.99 1.08
CA SER A 365 -5.56 12.64 2.35
C SER A 365 -4.82 13.94 2.07
N ALA A 366 -5.53 15.04 2.16
CA ALA A 366 -4.99 16.38 1.92
C ALA A 366 -3.81 16.76 2.85
N VAL A 367 -3.25 15.85 3.58
CA VAL A 367 -2.53 16.17 4.81
C VAL A 367 -1.36 15.29 5.16
N SER A 368 -1.24 14.09 4.66
CA SER A 368 -0.13 13.27 5.10
C SER A 368 0.36 12.33 4.02
N PHE A 369 1.68 12.23 3.93
CA PHE A 369 2.30 10.98 3.57
C PHE A 369 1.79 9.95 4.57
N ASN A 370 0.78 9.16 4.20
CA ASN A 370 0.26 8.14 5.08
C ASN A 370 1.35 7.08 5.30
N THR A 371 2.04 7.21 6.42
CA THR A 371 3.08 6.25 6.80
C THR A 371 2.54 4.82 6.94
N ASN A 372 1.22 4.62 6.87
CA ASN A 372 0.56 3.32 6.94
C ASN A 372 0.03 2.82 5.58
N ALA A 373 0.08 3.62 4.50
CA ALA A 373 -0.38 3.14 3.20
C ALA A 373 0.66 2.20 2.56
N ILE A 374 0.17 1.18 1.89
CA ILE A 374 0.94 0.16 1.19
C ILE A 374 1.21 0.67 -0.24
N SER A 375 2.41 0.48 -0.75
CA SER A 375 2.79 0.88 -2.11
C SER A 375 1.90 0.18 -3.15
N GLN A 376 1.20 0.95 -3.97
CA GLN A 376 0.22 0.43 -4.92
C GLN A 376 0.84 0.23 -6.30
N VAL A 377 0.61 -0.93 -6.89
CA VAL A 377 0.93 -1.22 -8.29
C VAL A 377 -0.31 -1.79 -8.96
N THR A 378 -0.92 -1.00 -9.84
CA THR A 378 -2.11 -1.39 -10.59
C THR A 378 -1.69 -1.87 -11.98
N VAL A 379 -2.17 -3.04 -12.39
CA VAL A 379 -2.00 -3.56 -13.75
C VAL A 379 -3.38 -3.86 -14.34
N ALA A 380 -3.68 -3.25 -15.47
CA ALA A 380 -4.98 -3.40 -16.13
C ALA A 380 -5.25 -4.84 -16.57
N ALA A 381 -6.52 -5.21 -16.70
CA ALA A 381 -6.91 -6.52 -17.19
C ALA A 381 -6.29 -6.82 -18.57
N GLY A 382 -5.76 -8.02 -18.73
CA GLY A 382 -5.08 -8.48 -19.95
C GLY A 382 -3.66 -7.93 -20.15
N ALA A 383 -3.19 -7.04 -19.28
CA ALA A 383 -1.82 -6.52 -19.33
C ALA A 383 -0.89 -7.29 -18.41
N THR A 384 0.38 -7.38 -18.82
CA THR A 384 1.50 -7.86 -18.00
C THR A 384 2.54 -6.75 -17.90
N ALA A 385 2.91 -6.41 -16.68
CA ALA A 385 3.99 -5.48 -16.39
C ALA A 385 5.13 -6.19 -15.65
N ARG A 386 6.37 -5.83 -15.95
CA ARG A 386 7.55 -6.43 -15.35
C ARG A 386 8.41 -5.37 -14.67
N ILE A 387 8.81 -5.62 -13.43
CA ILE A 387 9.75 -4.76 -12.71
C ILE A 387 11.03 -5.55 -12.46
N GLU A 388 12.10 -5.09 -13.11
CA GLU A 388 13.47 -5.61 -12.99
C GLU A 388 14.36 -4.68 -12.17
N SER A 389 13.91 -3.44 -11.91
CA SER A 389 14.57 -2.53 -10.98
C SER A 389 14.53 -3.09 -9.56
N LEU A 390 15.54 -2.78 -8.76
CA LEU A 390 15.53 -3.08 -7.33
C LEU A 390 14.44 -2.24 -6.64
N ILE A 391 13.40 -2.90 -6.13
CA ILE A 391 12.38 -2.21 -5.34
C ILE A 391 12.86 -2.11 -3.89
N ARG A 392 12.77 -0.90 -3.33
CA ARG A 392 13.00 -0.64 -1.90
C ARG A 392 11.78 0.04 -1.29
N GLY A 393 11.55 -0.21 0.00
CA GLY A 393 10.49 0.43 0.77
C GLY A 393 10.33 -0.20 2.15
N THR A 394 9.90 0.61 3.11
CA THR A 394 9.59 0.16 4.48
C THR A 394 8.17 -0.41 4.59
N ARG A 395 7.45 -0.44 3.47
CA ARG A 395 6.08 -0.91 3.37
C ARG A 395 5.97 -2.01 2.32
N GLY A 396 4.97 -2.85 2.44
CA GLY A 396 4.68 -3.88 1.46
C GLY A 396 4.21 -3.31 0.12
N ILE A 397 4.00 -4.18 -0.84
CA ILE A 397 3.45 -3.85 -2.16
C ILE A 397 1.98 -4.30 -2.19
N THR A 398 1.06 -3.42 -2.57
CA THR A 398 -0.31 -3.81 -2.90
C THR A 398 -0.47 -3.95 -4.41
N LYS A 399 -0.65 -5.17 -4.88
CA LYS A 399 -0.98 -5.47 -6.28
C LYS A 399 -2.48 -5.30 -6.49
N LEU A 400 -2.82 -4.39 -7.39
CA LEU A 400 -4.19 -4.03 -7.80
C LEU A 400 -4.42 -4.30 -9.30
N GLY A 401 -5.70 -4.32 -9.70
CA GLY A 401 -6.13 -4.55 -11.08
C GLY A 401 -5.94 -6.00 -11.52
N ASP A 402 -6.68 -6.42 -12.56
CA ASP A 402 -6.82 -7.84 -12.94
C ASP A 402 -5.68 -8.38 -13.82
N GLY A 403 -4.71 -7.55 -14.18
CA GLY A 403 -3.53 -7.95 -14.95
C GLY A 403 -2.44 -8.62 -14.11
N THR A 404 -1.31 -8.91 -14.74
CA THR A 404 -0.18 -9.61 -14.14
C THR A 404 0.97 -8.65 -13.86
N LEU A 405 1.46 -8.63 -12.62
CA LEU A 405 2.72 -7.98 -12.23
C LEU A 405 3.80 -9.04 -12.02
N VAL A 406 4.94 -8.88 -12.67
CA VAL A 406 6.12 -9.73 -12.49
C VAL A 406 7.20 -8.96 -11.70
N LEU A 407 7.59 -9.47 -10.54
CA LEU A 407 8.72 -8.95 -9.77
C LEU A 407 9.96 -9.80 -10.04
N ALA A 408 10.91 -9.24 -10.79
CA ALA A 408 12.03 -10.00 -11.33
C ALA A 408 13.36 -9.82 -10.58
N ASN A 409 13.36 -9.00 -9.52
CA ASN A 409 14.57 -8.75 -8.72
C ASN A 409 14.41 -9.21 -7.27
N ALA A 410 15.53 -9.41 -6.59
CA ALA A 410 15.57 -9.58 -5.13
C ALA A 410 15.34 -8.21 -4.47
N ASN A 411 14.12 -7.96 -3.99
CA ASN A 411 13.71 -6.66 -3.49
C ASN A 411 13.89 -6.52 -1.98
N VAL A 412 13.99 -5.29 -1.51
CA VAL A 412 14.12 -4.93 -0.09
C VAL A 412 12.87 -4.18 0.35
N VAL A 413 11.82 -4.95 0.63
CA VAL A 413 10.51 -4.44 1.04
C VAL A 413 10.14 -5.08 2.38
N SER A 414 9.91 -4.31 3.44
CA SER A 414 9.79 -4.85 4.81
C SER A 414 8.36 -4.98 5.35
N GLY A 415 7.40 -4.19 4.86
CA GLY A 415 5.99 -4.27 5.28
C GLY A 415 5.24 -5.42 4.60
N THR A 416 4.01 -5.69 5.04
CA THR A 416 3.18 -6.73 4.44
C THR A 416 2.76 -6.38 3.02
N SER A 417 3.09 -7.23 2.06
CA SER A 417 2.59 -7.16 0.69
C SER A 417 1.23 -7.83 0.56
N VAL A 418 0.34 -7.25 -0.25
CA VAL A 418 -1.02 -7.75 -0.46
C VAL A 418 -1.29 -7.96 -1.93
N VAL A 419 -1.69 -9.15 -2.32
CA VAL A 419 -2.23 -9.43 -3.66
C VAL A 419 -3.74 -9.29 -3.58
N GLN A 420 -4.25 -8.12 -3.98
CA GLN A 420 -5.65 -7.78 -3.81
C GLN A 420 -6.49 -8.14 -5.04
N ALA A 421 -5.91 -8.02 -6.25
CA ALA A 421 -6.58 -8.38 -7.49
C ALA A 421 -5.57 -8.81 -8.56
N GLY A 422 -6.01 -9.65 -9.51
CA GLY A 422 -5.19 -10.19 -10.58
C GLY A 422 -4.00 -11.02 -10.10
N THR A 423 -2.93 -11.05 -10.86
CA THR A 423 -1.80 -11.94 -10.61
C THR A 423 -0.53 -11.20 -10.21
N LEU A 424 0.10 -11.62 -9.12
CA LEU A 424 1.48 -11.31 -8.78
C LEU A 424 2.33 -12.56 -9.07
N ARG A 425 3.28 -12.44 -10.00
CA ARG A 425 4.23 -13.51 -10.34
C ARG A 425 5.61 -13.18 -9.79
N LEU A 426 6.20 -14.11 -9.08
CA LEU A 426 7.56 -13.99 -8.58
C LEU A 426 8.54 -14.48 -9.65
N GLY A 427 9.27 -13.56 -10.26
CA GLY A 427 10.36 -13.84 -11.22
C GLY A 427 11.74 -13.94 -10.54
N ASN A 428 11.78 -13.93 -9.21
CA ASN A 428 12.95 -14.15 -8.37
C ASN A 428 12.45 -14.73 -7.02
N GLN A 429 13.12 -15.77 -6.51
CA GLN A 429 12.73 -16.39 -5.23
C GLN A 429 12.74 -15.40 -4.05
N SER A 430 13.62 -14.41 -4.08
CA SER A 430 13.78 -13.38 -3.06
C SER A 430 13.02 -12.09 -3.39
N ALA A 431 12.08 -12.10 -4.35
CA ALA A 431 11.35 -10.89 -4.75
C ALA A 431 10.61 -10.23 -3.59
N LEU A 432 10.22 -10.99 -2.55
CA LEU A 432 9.54 -10.53 -1.35
C LEU A 432 10.16 -11.12 -0.07
N ALA A 433 11.46 -11.41 -0.06
CA ALA A 433 12.14 -12.15 1.01
C ALA A 433 12.04 -11.49 2.39
N SER A 434 11.84 -10.17 2.46
CA SER A 434 11.71 -9.42 3.73
C SER A 434 10.26 -9.01 4.03
N SER A 435 9.30 -9.39 3.19
CA SER A 435 7.90 -8.95 3.26
C SER A 435 6.97 -10.14 3.52
N PRO A 436 6.16 -10.14 4.58
CA PRO A 436 5.00 -11.03 4.65
C PRO A 436 4.08 -10.81 3.45
N VAL A 437 3.52 -11.87 2.88
CA VAL A 437 2.63 -11.81 1.71
C VAL A 437 1.26 -12.32 2.06
N SER A 438 0.23 -11.52 1.81
CA SER A 438 -1.19 -11.89 1.98
C SER A 438 -1.89 -11.95 0.63
N VAL A 439 -2.51 -13.07 0.31
CA VAL A 439 -3.29 -13.26 -0.91
C VAL A 439 -4.78 -13.29 -0.53
N VAL A 440 -5.50 -12.22 -0.89
CA VAL A 440 -6.90 -12.03 -0.50
C VAL A 440 -7.86 -12.36 -1.66
N PRO A 441 -9.18 -12.44 -1.45
CA PRO A 441 -10.14 -12.74 -2.51
C PRO A 441 -9.93 -11.87 -3.76
N GLY A 442 -9.88 -12.49 -4.93
CA GLY A 442 -9.58 -11.82 -6.21
C GLY A 442 -8.09 -11.77 -6.56
N GLY A 443 -7.21 -11.95 -5.58
CA GLY A 443 -5.76 -12.00 -5.80
C GLY A 443 -5.25 -13.41 -6.09
N ARG A 444 -4.21 -13.49 -6.93
CA ARG A 444 -3.47 -14.71 -7.28
C ARG A 444 -1.97 -14.48 -7.13
N LEU A 445 -1.30 -15.28 -6.35
CA LEU A 445 0.16 -15.36 -6.30
C LEU A 445 0.62 -16.54 -7.15
N GLU A 446 1.52 -16.31 -8.12
CA GLU A 446 2.17 -17.36 -8.89
C GLU A 446 3.62 -17.52 -8.43
N ILE A 447 3.97 -18.75 -8.02
CA ILE A 447 5.31 -19.16 -7.66
C ILE A 447 5.87 -19.97 -8.82
N ASP A 448 7.02 -19.56 -9.35
CA ASP A 448 7.70 -20.26 -10.44
C ASP A 448 8.24 -21.61 -9.92
N PRO A 449 7.95 -22.72 -10.60
CA PRO A 449 8.42 -24.06 -10.19
C PRO A 449 9.95 -24.18 -10.05
N ALA A 450 10.70 -23.44 -10.87
CA ALA A 450 12.16 -23.50 -10.86
C ALA A 450 12.80 -22.61 -9.79
N LEU A 451 12.05 -21.63 -9.26
CA LEU A 451 12.59 -20.61 -8.35
C LEU A 451 12.14 -20.78 -6.90
N GLY A 452 10.90 -21.25 -6.69
CA GLY A 452 10.32 -21.25 -5.34
C GLY A 452 10.08 -19.85 -4.78
N MET A 453 9.97 -19.75 -3.46
CA MET A 453 9.77 -18.49 -2.75
C MET A 453 10.50 -18.52 -1.40
N ILE A 454 11.20 -17.42 -1.08
CA ILE A 454 11.76 -17.14 0.24
C ILE A 454 10.99 -15.98 0.88
N GLY A 455 10.62 -16.09 2.16
CA GLY A 455 9.93 -15.01 2.85
C GLY A 455 9.65 -15.31 4.33
N PRO A 456 9.31 -14.27 5.11
CA PRO A 456 9.03 -14.46 6.53
C PRO A 456 7.67 -15.12 6.77
N ARG A 457 6.67 -14.84 5.92
CA ARG A 457 5.31 -15.34 6.07
C ARG A 457 4.53 -15.27 4.78
N LEU A 458 3.85 -16.37 4.44
CA LEU A 458 2.88 -16.44 3.35
C LEU A 458 1.48 -16.68 3.93
N ILE A 459 0.49 -15.90 3.53
CA ILE A 459 -0.87 -15.97 4.07
C ILE A 459 -1.85 -16.13 2.91
N LEU A 460 -2.51 -17.28 2.85
CA LEU A 460 -3.64 -17.52 1.96
C LEU A 460 -4.92 -17.12 2.70
N ASN A 461 -5.47 -15.97 2.31
CA ASN A 461 -6.59 -15.32 2.99
C ASN A 461 -7.79 -15.12 2.04
N GLY A 462 -8.21 -16.17 1.40
CA GLY A 462 -9.36 -16.19 0.47
C GLY A 462 -9.01 -16.04 -1.01
N GLY A 463 -7.75 -15.77 -1.35
CA GLY A 463 -7.28 -15.70 -2.73
C GLY A 463 -6.82 -17.06 -3.28
N THR A 464 -5.92 -17.02 -4.27
CA THR A 464 -5.32 -18.21 -4.89
C THR A 464 -3.81 -18.13 -4.84
N ILE A 465 -3.14 -19.17 -4.33
CA ILE A 465 -1.72 -19.39 -4.54
C ILE A 465 -1.58 -20.49 -5.60
N SER A 466 -0.84 -20.21 -6.67
CA SER A 466 -0.58 -21.14 -7.76
C SER A 466 0.88 -21.56 -7.74
N ALA A 467 1.10 -22.84 -7.51
CA ALA A 467 2.42 -23.43 -7.40
C ALA A 467 2.48 -24.78 -8.17
N ALA A 468 1.83 -24.86 -9.33
CA ALA A 468 1.77 -26.09 -10.13
C ALA A 468 3.19 -26.57 -10.53
N GLY A 469 3.52 -27.80 -10.18
CA GLY A 469 4.84 -28.38 -10.43
C GLY A 469 5.98 -27.78 -9.59
N ALA A 470 5.66 -26.91 -8.64
CA ALA A 470 6.62 -26.34 -7.70
C ALA A 470 6.65 -27.16 -6.39
N THR A 471 7.73 -27.00 -5.64
CA THR A 471 7.79 -27.35 -4.21
C THR A 471 7.54 -26.08 -3.42
N LEU A 472 6.53 -26.07 -2.55
CA LEU A 472 6.33 -25.05 -1.55
C LEU A 472 7.08 -25.46 -0.28
N THR A 473 8.27 -24.91 -0.10
CA THR A 473 9.11 -25.19 1.05
C THR A 473 8.77 -24.24 2.19
N VAL A 474 8.28 -24.78 3.29
CA VAL A 474 8.03 -24.08 4.56
C VAL A 474 9.19 -24.38 5.48
N ASP A 475 10.16 -23.46 5.52
CA ASP A 475 11.46 -23.67 6.14
C ASP A 475 12.00 -22.34 6.66
N ARG A 476 12.70 -22.39 7.80
CA ARG A 476 13.24 -21.19 8.44
C ARG A 476 14.33 -20.50 7.60
N ASP A 477 15.13 -21.26 6.85
CA ASP A 477 16.36 -20.78 6.23
C ASP A 477 16.28 -20.65 4.70
N ILE A 478 15.59 -21.57 4.02
CA ILE A 478 15.58 -21.65 2.55
C ILE A 478 14.20 -21.51 1.91
N GLY A 479 13.15 -21.35 2.70
CA GLY A 479 11.77 -21.28 2.22
C GLY A 479 10.96 -20.14 2.85
N VAL A 480 9.67 -20.36 2.96
CA VAL A 480 8.77 -19.50 3.72
C VAL A 480 8.76 -19.95 5.17
N ARG A 481 9.14 -19.09 6.11
CA ARG A 481 9.21 -19.47 7.53
C ARG A 481 7.87 -19.89 8.12
N GLN A 482 6.79 -19.24 7.67
CA GLN A 482 5.45 -19.57 8.11
C GLN A 482 4.47 -19.49 6.93
N PHE A 483 3.71 -20.56 6.71
CA PHE A 483 2.59 -20.59 5.77
C PHE A 483 1.27 -20.66 6.55
N VAL A 484 0.41 -19.67 6.37
CA VAL A 484 -0.89 -19.57 7.04
C VAL A 484 -2.00 -19.72 6.02
N VAL A 485 -2.91 -20.67 6.25
CA VAL A 485 -4.10 -20.89 5.43
C VAL A 485 -5.34 -20.54 6.26
N ASN A 486 -5.94 -19.39 5.99
CA ASN A 486 -7.21 -18.99 6.62
C ASN A 486 -8.41 -19.39 5.74
N ALA A 487 -8.30 -19.18 4.43
CA ALA A 487 -9.28 -19.53 3.42
C ALA A 487 -8.63 -19.40 2.04
N GLY A 488 -9.26 -19.94 0.98
CA GLY A 488 -8.80 -19.78 -0.40
C GLY A 488 -8.32 -21.09 -1.01
N THR A 489 -7.60 -21.00 -2.15
CA THR A 489 -7.19 -22.15 -2.95
C THR A 489 -5.68 -22.21 -3.12
N LEU A 490 -5.09 -23.36 -2.81
CA LEU A 490 -3.75 -23.74 -3.25
C LEU A 490 -3.88 -24.51 -4.56
N ALA A 491 -3.66 -23.82 -5.68
CA ALA A 491 -3.90 -24.38 -7.01
C ALA A 491 -2.66 -25.08 -7.57
N GLY A 492 -2.91 -26.19 -8.28
CA GLY A 492 -1.88 -26.96 -9.00
C GLY A 492 -1.23 -28.05 -8.16
N SER A 493 -1.81 -28.37 -6.99
CA SER A 493 -1.35 -29.45 -6.11
C SER A 493 0.19 -29.51 -6.03
N PRO A 494 0.86 -28.51 -5.42
CA PRO A 494 2.31 -28.49 -5.32
C PRO A 494 2.83 -29.63 -4.42
N ALA A 495 4.11 -29.93 -4.50
CA ALA A 495 4.80 -30.60 -3.41
C ALA A 495 4.86 -29.64 -2.20
N LEU A 496 4.57 -30.14 -1.00
CA LEU A 496 4.65 -29.38 0.26
C LEU A 496 5.71 -30.02 1.16
N GLU A 497 6.71 -29.22 1.49
CA GLU A 497 7.79 -29.61 2.42
C GLU A 497 7.78 -28.69 3.63
N VAL A 498 7.71 -29.24 4.85
CA VAL A 498 7.71 -28.49 6.11
C VAL A 498 8.87 -28.97 6.97
N THR A 499 9.96 -28.20 6.99
CA THR A 499 11.25 -28.62 7.55
C THR A 499 11.87 -27.51 8.41
N LEU A 500 12.96 -27.80 9.10
CA LEU A 500 13.86 -26.89 9.84
C LEU A 500 13.14 -25.73 10.57
N GLY A 501 12.15 -26.06 11.42
CA GLY A 501 11.41 -25.07 12.20
C GLY A 501 10.47 -24.19 11.38
N GLY A 502 10.16 -24.59 10.13
CA GLY A 502 9.06 -24.03 9.34
C GLY A 502 7.71 -24.39 9.98
N THR A 503 6.72 -23.52 9.85
CA THR A 503 5.41 -23.77 10.44
C THR A 503 4.30 -23.52 9.42
N MET A 504 3.48 -24.53 9.17
CA MET A 504 2.22 -24.39 8.46
C MET A 504 1.06 -24.33 9.46
N ILE A 505 0.18 -23.35 9.33
CA ILE A 505 -0.96 -23.14 10.22
C ILE A 505 -2.23 -23.02 9.38
N MET A 506 -3.21 -23.86 9.65
CA MET A 506 -4.56 -23.79 9.06
C MET A 506 -5.53 -23.28 10.12
N SER A 507 -5.76 -21.96 10.16
CA SER A 507 -6.43 -21.27 11.28
C SER A 507 -7.80 -20.69 10.95
N GLY A 508 -8.36 -21.01 9.79
CA GLY A 508 -9.69 -20.51 9.38
C GLY A 508 -10.81 -21.01 10.30
N SER A 509 -11.84 -20.19 10.47
CA SER A 509 -13.10 -20.59 11.15
C SER A 509 -13.94 -21.57 10.32
N THR A 510 -13.51 -21.84 9.10
CA THR A 510 -14.13 -22.79 8.16
C THR A 510 -13.15 -23.91 7.88
N VAL A 511 -13.63 -25.11 7.67
CA VAL A 511 -12.80 -26.25 7.27
C VAL A 511 -12.15 -25.91 5.93
N ALA A 512 -10.85 -25.62 5.93
CA ALA A 512 -10.09 -25.45 4.72
C ALA A 512 -9.61 -26.82 4.23
N SER A 513 -9.57 -27.02 2.91
CA SER A 513 -8.94 -28.17 2.28
C SER A 513 -7.75 -27.70 1.45
N VAL A 514 -6.62 -28.35 1.64
CA VAL A 514 -5.40 -28.10 0.87
C VAL A 514 -5.03 -29.38 0.12
N ASP A 515 -4.95 -29.29 -1.20
CA ASP A 515 -4.59 -30.42 -2.06
C ASP A 515 -3.12 -30.30 -2.47
N VAL A 516 -2.31 -31.34 -2.20
CA VAL A 516 -0.89 -31.38 -2.51
C VAL A 516 -0.53 -32.66 -3.27
N ALA A 517 0.51 -32.57 -4.12
CA ALA A 517 1.04 -33.73 -4.82
C ALA A 517 1.80 -34.67 -3.86
N THR A 518 2.65 -34.07 -3.02
CA THR A 518 3.38 -34.79 -1.98
C THR A 518 3.35 -33.96 -0.69
N LEU A 519 3.45 -34.64 0.44
CA LEU A 519 3.62 -34.04 1.76
C LEU A 519 4.85 -34.63 2.40
N THR A 520 5.78 -33.79 2.82
CA THR A 520 6.94 -34.16 3.61
C THR A 520 7.00 -33.28 4.85
N VAL A 521 6.98 -33.85 6.02
CA VAL A 521 7.15 -33.13 7.29
C VAL A 521 8.36 -33.71 7.99
N ASP A 522 9.28 -32.86 8.44
CA ASP A 522 10.43 -33.31 9.23
C ASP A 522 10.01 -33.38 10.70
N GLU A 523 9.84 -34.57 11.20
CA GLU A 523 9.44 -34.88 12.58
C GLU A 523 10.58 -34.80 13.61
N SER A 524 11.82 -34.53 13.18
CA SER A 524 12.97 -34.37 14.07
C SER A 524 12.77 -33.23 15.08
N ALA A 525 13.57 -33.19 16.15
CA ALA A 525 13.44 -32.21 17.22
C ALA A 525 13.59 -30.75 16.74
N THR A 526 14.21 -30.51 15.59
CA THR A 526 14.33 -29.17 14.93
C THR A 526 13.52 -29.10 13.65
N GLY A 527 12.62 -30.06 13.43
CA GLY A 527 11.84 -30.23 12.21
C GLY A 527 10.71 -29.20 12.02
N GLY A 528 9.83 -29.51 11.08
CA GLY A 528 8.69 -28.68 10.74
C GLY A 528 7.43 -29.00 11.53
N LEU A 529 6.51 -28.05 11.60
CA LEU A 529 5.21 -28.23 12.24
C LEU A 529 4.08 -27.92 11.25
N VAL A 530 3.11 -28.83 11.16
CA VAL A 530 1.83 -28.60 10.49
C VAL A 530 0.72 -28.59 11.53
N ASP A 531 0.07 -27.45 11.75
CA ASP A 531 -1.12 -27.31 12.58
C ASP A 531 -2.36 -27.23 11.68
N LEU A 532 -3.15 -28.28 11.67
CA LEU A 532 -4.36 -28.38 10.85
C LEU A 532 -5.52 -27.49 11.36
N GLY A 533 -5.49 -27.03 12.61
CA GLY A 533 -6.68 -26.43 13.21
C GLY A 533 -7.89 -27.37 13.09
N THR A 534 -8.96 -26.93 12.39
CA THR A 534 -10.15 -27.76 12.06
C THR A 534 -10.18 -28.20 10.59
N SER A 535 -9.05 -28.17 9.89
CA SER A 535 -8.95 -28.33 8.44
C SER A 535 -8.40 -29.70 8.01
N ARG A 536 -8.15 -29.87 6.71
CA ARG A 536 -7.61 -31.10 6.14
C ARG A 536 -6.57 -30.86 5.05
N ILE A 537 -5.68 -31.81 4.88
CA ILE A 537 -4.75 -31.89 3.75
C ILE A 537 -5.06 -33.19 2.99
N ASN A 538 -5.27 -33.08 1.68
CA ASN A 538 -5.42 -34.21 0.77
C ASN A 538 -4.10 -34.36 0.01
N VAL A 539 -3.49 -35.51 0.10
CA VAL A 539 -2.25 -35.88 -0.58
C VAL A 539 -2.57 -36.83 -1.72
N ALA A 540 -2.06 -36.53 -2.91
CA ALA A 540 -2.30 -37.36 -4.09
C ALA A 540 -1.68 -38.76 -3.90
N ALA A 541 -2.17 -39.73 -4.66
CA ALA A 541 -1.69 -41.12 -4.60
C ALA A 541 -0.17 -41.22 -4.72
N GLY A 542 0.46 -41.89 -3.74
CA GLY A 542 1.91 -42.04 -3.65
C GLY A 542 2.66 -40.80 -3.16
N GLY A 543 1.98 -39.74 -2.74
CA GLY A 543 2.58 -38.50 -2.27
C GLY A 543 3.02 -38.52 -0.81
N ILE A 544 2.57 -39.45 -0.03
CA ILE A 544 3.02 -39.79 1.33
C ILE A 544 2.71 -41.29 1.58
N THR A 545 3.47 -41.95 2.47
CA THR A 545 3.14 -43.31 2.85
C THR A 545 2.36 -43.35 4.18
N PRO A 546 1.55 -44.40 4.44
CA PRO A 546 0.87 -44.56 5.70
C PRO A 546 1.81 -44.51 6.92
N GLU A 547 3.00 -45.13 6.81
CA GLU A 547 4.00 -45.12 7.87
C GLU A 547 4.54 -43.73 8.17
N ALA A 548 4.77 -42.92 7.13
CA ALA A 548 5.20 -41.52 7.29
C ALA A 548 4.11 -40.68 7.98
N VAL A 549 2.84 -40.81 7.58
CA VAL A 549 1.72 -40.15 8.24
C VAL A 549 1.65 -40.46 9.72
N VAL A 550 1.81 -41.75 10.08
CA VAL A 550 1.78 -42.19 11.51
C VAL A 550 2.93 -41.56 12.29
N LEU A 551 4.16 -41.53 11.72
CA LEU A 551 5.31 -40.90 12.39
C LEU A 551 5.09 -39.40 12.60
N ASP A 552 4.62 -38.69 11.58
CA ASP A 552 4.29 -37.25 11.66
C ASP A 552 3.20 -36.97 12.72
N LEU A 553 2.16 -37.83 12.78
CA LEU A 553 1.09 -37.72 13.76
C LEU A 553 1.56 -38.01 15.18
N LEU A 554 2.41 -39.03 15.38
CA LEU A 554 3.00 -39.33 16.69
C LEU A 554 3.85 -38.16 17.20
N ALA A 555 4.65 -37.53 16.34
CA ALA A 555 5.43 -36.34 16.70
C ALA A 555 4.52 -35.17 17.09
N GLY A 556 3.48 -34.89 16.29
CA GLY A 556 2.52 -33.83 16.55
C GLY A 556 1.61 -34.05 17.75
N ARG A 557 1.33 -35.34 18.09
CA ARG A 557 0.52 -35.74 19.25
C ARG A 557 1.30 -35.65 20.56
N SER A 558 2.62 -35.83 20.54
CA SER A 558 3.48 -35.97 21.70
C SER A 558 4.00 -34.63 22.21
N GLY A 559 3.17 -33.82 22.84
CA GLY A 559 3.56 -32.52 23.40
C GLY A 559 3.64 -32.50 24.92
N THR A 560 4.51 -31.65 25.48
CA THR A 560 4.65 -31.44 26.93
C THR A 560 3.45 -30.73 27.57
N ALA A 561 2.63 -30.02 26.77
CA ALA A 561 1.45 -29.28 27.21
C ALA A 561 0.15 -30.10 27.11
N GLY A 562 0.23 -31.38 26.74
CA GLY A 562 -0.91 -32.27 26.56
C GLY A 562 -0.95 -32.92 25.17
N VAL A 563 -1.99 -33.68 24.92
CA VAL A 563 -2.19 -34.35 23.63
C VAL A 563 -2.41 -33.31 22.51
N TRP A 564 -1.86 -33.57 21.34
CA TRP A 564 -1.89 -32.68 20.16
C TRP A 564 -1.20 -31.32 20.37
N SER A 565 -0.18 -31.26 21.22
CA SER A 565 0.64 -30.09 21.48
C SER A 565 2.12 -30.26 21.10
N GLY A 566 2.40 -31.14 20.15
CA GLY A 566 3.74 -31.34 19.59
C GLY A 566 4.26 -30.07 18.92
N THR A 567 5.58 -29.92 18.85
CA THR A 567 6.27 -28.80 18.22
C THR A 567 6.83 -29.14 16.85
N THR A 568 6.72 -30.39 16.42
CA THR A 568 7.09 -30.91 15.09
C THR A 568 6.04 -31.93 14.64
N GLY A 569 6.09 -32.35 13.38
CA GLY A 569 5.12 -33.28 12.81
C GLY A 569 3.78 -32.62 12.48
N ILE A 570 2.70 -33.43 12.52
CA ILE A 570 1.33 -32.98 12.20
C ILE A 570 0.50 -32.95 13.47
N THR A 571 -0.06 -31.79 13.80
CA THR A 571 -0.90 -31.58 14.98
C THR A 571 -2.19 -30.80 14.63
N SER A 572 -3.05 -30.61 15.65
CA SER A 572 -4.20 -29.73 15.56
C SER A 572 -4.38 -28.98 16.88
N SER A 573 -4.18 -27.67 16.84
CA SER A 573 -4.47 -26.78 17.97
C SER A 573 -5.95 -26.83 18.38
N ALA A 574 -6.85 -27.09 17.45
CA ALA A 574 -8.28 -27.28 17.73
C ALA A 574 -8.54 -28.59 18.46
N ALA A 575 -7.86 -29.68 18.10
CA ALA A 575 -7.95 -30.96 18.82
C ALA A 575 -7.40 -30.83 20.24
N ALA A 576 -6.23 -30.17 20.40
CA ALA A 576 -5.66 -29.89 21.71
C ALA A 576 -6.62 -29.10 22.61
N ALA A 577 -7.21 -28.04 22.08
CA ALA A 577 -8.19 -27.23 22.82
C ALA A 577 -9.46 -28.01 23.19
N ALA A 578 -9.96 -28.86 22.29
CA ALA A 578 -11.11 -29.71 22.54
C ALA A 578 -10.84 -30.76 23.63
N VAL A 579 -9.70 -31.41 23.58
CA VAL A 579 -9.26 -32.36 24.64
C VAL A 579 -9.16 -31.65 26.00
N ALA A 580 -8.55 -30.45 26.03
CA ALA A 580 -8.45 -29.66 27.26
C ALA A 580 -9.84 -29.23 27.82
N ALA A 581 -10.81 -29.08 26.93
CA ALA A 581 -12.21 -28.79 27.30
C ALA A 581 -13.05 -30.03 27.67
N GLY A 582 -12.46 -31.22 27.65
CA GLY A 582 -13.14 -32.49 27.96
C GLY A 582 -14.02 -33.01 26.81
N THR A 583 -13.81 -32.56 25.60
CA THR A 583 -14.48 -33.03 24.37
C THR A 583 -13.43 -33.68 23.45
N PRO A 584 -13.17 -34.99 23.51
CA PRO A 584 -12.07 -35.61 22.77
C PRO A 584 -12.18 -35.37 21.26
N ARG A 585 -11.10 -34.84 20.70
CA ARG A 585 -10.86 -34.69 19.26
C ARG A 585 -9.43 -35.16 18.97
N ALA A 586 -9.19 -35.46 17.70
CA ALA A 586 -7.91 -35.99 17.24
C ALA A 586 -7.53 -35.41 15.86
N VAL A 587 -6.41 -35.79 15.37
CA VAL A 587 -6.10 -35.78 13.95
C VAL A 587 -6.23 -37.20 13.45
N GLY A 588 -7.11 -37.44 12.51
CA GLY A 588 -7.30 -38.73 11.85
C GLY A 588 -6.71 -38.73 10.45
N TRP A 589 -6.61 -39.88 9.84
CA TRP A 589 -6.20 -40.01 8.46
C TRP A 589 -6.92 -41.18 7.77
N TYR A 590 -7.06 -41.06 6.45
CA TYR A 590 -7.77 -42.03 5.63
C TYR A 590 -7.04 -42.27 4.32
N ASP A 591 -6.80 -43.54 3.98
CA ASP A 591 -6.35 -43.99 2.66
C ASP A 591 -7.58 -44.47 1.87
N ASP A 592 -7.80 -43.88 0.71
CA ASP A 592 -8.96 -44.18 -0.14
C ASP A 592 -8.84 -45.47 -0.94
N GLY A 593 -7.73 -46.23 -0.71
CA GLY A 593 -7.42 -47.48 -1.41
C GLY A 593 -6.77 -47.27 -2.78
N SER A 594 -6.64 -46.04 -3.24
CA SER A 594 -5.84 -45.68 -4.44
C SER A 594 -4.42 -45.26 -4.06
N GLY A 595 -4.14 -45.14 -2.77
CA GLY A 595 -2.91 -44.57 -2.20
C GLY A 595 -2.94 -43.06 -2.05
N ALA A 596 -4.11 -42.41 -2.28
CA ALA A 596 -4.33 -41.02 -1.89
C ALA A 596 -4.73 -40.97 -0.41
N ILE A 597 -4.11 -40.05 0.33
CA ILE A 597 -4.27 -39.96 1.78
C ILE A 597 -4.85 -38.58 2.16
N THR A 598 -5.90 -38.62 2.99
CA THR A 598 -6.43 -37.43 3.66
C THR A 598 -6.00 -37.43 5.12
N VAL A 599 -5.39 -36.34 5.60
CA VAL A 599 -5.08 -36.08 7.00
C VAL A 599 -5.96 -34.94 7.47
N ALA A 600 -6.76 -35.12 8.54
CA ALA A 600 -7.79 -34.16 8.92
C ALA A 600 -7.96 -34.02 10.43
N PHE A 601 -8.41 -32.86 10.87
CA PHE A 601 -9.04 -32.73 12.18
C PHE A 601 -10.20 -33.71 12.27
N SER A 602 -10.23 -34.54 13.29
CA SER A 602 -11.16 -35.66 13.40
C SER A 602 -11.58 -35.93 14.85
N ALA A 603 -12.37 -36.98 15.04
CA ALA A 603 -12.75 -37.49 16.34
C ALA A 603 -12.50 -39.01 16.40
N PRO A 604 -12.09 -39.57 17.55
CA PRO A 604 -12.12 -40.99 17.73
C PRO A 604 -13.47 -41.60 17.32
N GLY A 605 -13.44 -42.58 16.42
CA GLY A 605 -14.66 -43.15 15.84
C GLY A 605 -14.94 -42.74 14.40
N ASP A 606 -14.40 -41.63 13.89
CA ASP A 606 -14.50 -41.22 12.47
C ASP A 606 -13.34 -41.87 11.67
N THR A 607 -13.55 -43.05 11.13
CA THR A 607 -12.53 -43.84 10.46
C THR A 607 -12.21 -43.43 9.05
N ASN A 608 -13.14 -42.72 8.39
CA ASN A 608 -13.03 -42.26 7.02
C ASN A 608 -12.79 -40.71 6.92
N VAL A 609 -12.67 -40.04 8.06
CA VAL A 609 -12.43 -38.60 8.26
C VAL A 609 -13.42 -37.69 7.49
N ASP A 610 -14.68 -38.12 7.41
CA ASP A 610 -15.74 -37.36 6.70
C ASP A 610 -16.46 -36.33 7.59
N GLY A 611 -16.19 -36.33 8.90
CA GLY A 611 -16.75 -35.39 9.86
C GLY A 611 -18.04 -35.88 10.54
N PHE A 612 -18.36 -37.15 10.37
CA PHE A 612 -19.44 -37.85 11.06
C PHE A 612 -18.84 -39.04 11.79
N VAL A 613 -19.53 -39.54 12.78
CA VAL A 613 -19.25 -40.80 13.43
C VAL A 613 -20.51 -41.62 13.32
N ASP A 614 -20.57 -42.50 12.35
CA ASP A 614 -21.80 -43.22 12.01
C ASP A 614 -21.61 -44.75 11.86
N LEU A 615 -22.62 -45.41 11.30
CA LEU A 615 -22.60 -46.84 11.11
C LEU A 615 -21.52 -47.34 10.18
N LEU A 616 -21.09 -46.52 9.19
CA LEU A 616 -20.04 -46.86 8.25
C LEU A 616 -18.69 -46.99 8.97
N ASP A 617 -18.42 -46.11 9.93
CA ASP A 617 -17.19 -46.16 10.71
C ASP A 617 -17.10 -47.41 11.57
N VAL A 618 -18.19 -47.74 12.26
CA VAL A 618 -18.28 -48.96 13.05
C VAL A 618 -18.10 -50.19 12.15
N ALA A 619 -18.69 -50.18 10.94
CA ALA A 619 -18.53 -51.26 9.97
C ALA A 619 -17.07 -51.39 9.52
N ASN A 620 -16.32 -50.31 9.34
CA ASN A 620 -14.90 -50.33 8.99
C ASN A 620 -14.07 -51.01 10.09
N VAL A 621 -14.28 -50.64 11.37
CA VAL A 621 -13.58 -51.29 12.51
C VAL A 621 -13.93 -52.77 12.59
N LEU A 622 -15.21 -53.12 12.46
CA LEU A 622 -15.63 -54.53 12.52
C LEU A 622 -15.12 -55.34 11.33
N ALA A 623 -15.08 -54.77 10.13
CA ALA A 623 -14.55 -55.41 8.93
C ALA A 623 -13.04 -55.67 9.04
N ALA A 624 -12.30 -54.76 9.70
CA ALA A 624 -10.88 -54.94 9.97
C ALA A 624 -10.61 -56.16 10.89
N GLY A 625 -11.54 -56.48 11.83
CA GLY A 625 -11.48 -57.65 12.66
C GLY A 625 -10.30 -57.70 13.63
N LYS A 626 -9.72 -56.55 14.00
CA LYS A 626 -8.47 -56.46 14.78
C LYS A 626 -8.68 -56.18 16.26
N TYR A 627 -9.91 -56.01 16.71
CA TYR A 627 -10.22 -55.72 18.11
C TYR A 627 -9.70 -56.84 19.03
N ASP A 628 -8.89 -56.51 20.04
CA ASP A 628 -8.32 -57.40 21.06
C ASP A 628 -7.49 -58.58 20.47
N THR A 629 -6.96 -58.42 19.27
CA THR A 629 -6.10 -59.46 18.64
C THR A 629 -4.62 -59.22 18.86
N GLY A 630 -4.21 -58.04 19.20
CA GLY A 630 -2.80 -57.59 19.25
C GLY A 630 -2.13 -57.49 17.89
N GLU A 631 -2.91 -57.56 16.79
CA GLU A 631 -2.36 -57.36 15.46
C GLU A 631 -2.19 -55.86 15.15
N PRO A 632 -1.14 -55.46 14.41
CA PRO A 632 -0.94 -54.06 14.02
C PRO A 632 -2.15 -53.48 13.32
N ALA A 633 -2.57 -52.30 13.75
CA ALA A 633 -3.71 -51.58 13.22
C ALA A 633 -3.37 -50.12 12.96
N ASN A 634 -4.29 -49.43 12.32
CA ASN A 634 -4.19 -48.01 12.04
C ASN A 634 -5.54 -47.31 12.31
N TRP A 635 -5.59 -45.96 12.10
CA TRP A 635 -6.76 -45.15 12.34
C TRP A 635 -8.03 -45.67 11.64
N THR A 636 -7.93 -46.03 10.35
CA THR A 636 -9.09 -46.53 9.58
C THR A 636 -9.60 -47.89 10.07
N GLN A 637 -8.80 -48.59 10.87
CA GLN A 637 -9.09 -49.90 11.43
C GLN A 637 -9.51 -49.83 12.89
N GLY A 638 -9.49 -48.63 13.50
CA GLY A 638 -9.96 -48.37 14.84
C GLY A 638 -8.88 -48.07 15.90
N ASP A 639 -7.59 -47.94 15.51
CA ASP A 639 -6.53 -47.48 16.42
C ASP A 639 -6.61 -45.96 16.58
N PHE A 640 -7.44 -45.47 17.51
CA PHE A 640 -7.64 -44.05 17.79
C PHE A 640 -6.63 -43.52 18.80
N THR A 641 -5.97 -44.38 19.53
CA THR A 641 -4.91 -44.04 20.51
C THR A 641 -3.54 -43.91 19.88
N TYR A 642 -3.33 -44.35 18.65
CA TYR A 642 -2.04 -44.44 17.93
C TYR A 642 -0.99 -45.27 18.67
N ASP A 643 -1.40 -46.35 19.37
CA ASP A 643 -0.48 -47.29 19.99
C ASP A 643 -0.19 -48.51 19.10
N GLY A 644 -0.83 -48.55 17.92
CA GLY A 644 -0.62 -49.55 16.87
C GLY A 644 -1.48 -50.81 16.99
N ILE A 645 -2.41 -50.89 17.95
CA ILE A 645 -3.36 -51.98 18.10
C ILE A 645 -4.80 -51.43 18.28
N VAL A 646 -5.81 -52.31 18.25
CA VAL A 646 -7.20 -51.92 18.58
C VAL A 646 -7.62 -52.67 19.84
N ASP A 647 -7.80 -51.93 20.91
CA ASP A 647 -8.19 -52.50 22.21
C ASP A 647 -9.29 -51.72 22.91
N ILE A 648 -9.49 -51.96 24.20
CA ILE A 648 -10.52 -51.30 24.99
C ILE A 648 -10.29 -49.80 25.16
N LEU A 649 -9.06 -49.29 25.03
CA LEU A 649 -8.76 -47.85 25.13
C LEU A 649 -9.30 -47.14 23.93
N ASP A 650 -9.19 -47.68 22.73
CA ASP A 650 -9.77 -47.08 21.50
C ASP A 650 -11.29 -47.03 21.57
N VAL A 651 -11.92 -48.10 22.04
CA VAL A 651 -13.35 -48.15 22.28
C VAL A 651 -13.78 -47.10 23.33
N SER A 652 -12.97 -46.92 24.38
CA SER A 652 -13.20 -45.92 25.40
C SER A 652 -13.14 -44.52 24.80
N ASP A 653 -12.10 -44.20 24.00
CA ASP A 653 -11.92 -42.91 23.35
C ASP A 653 -13.07 -42.65 22.37
N PHE A 654 -13.51 -43.61 21.59
CA PHE A 654 -14.70 -43.52 20.74
C PHE A 654 -15.96 -43.18 21.54
N LEU A 655 -16.24 -43.97 22.60
CA LEU A 655 -17.48 -43.78 23.40
C LEU A 655 -17.52 -42.45 24.12
N VAL A 656 -16.40 -41.93 24.62
CA VAL A 656 -16.32 -40.66 25.33
C VAL A 656 -16.64 -39.46 24.39
N THR A 657 -16.44 -39.61 23.07
CA THR A 657 -16.80 -38.54 22.13
C THR A 657 -18.29 -38.21 22.14
N GLY A 658 -19.15 -39.25 22.41
CA GLY A 658 -20.62 -39.10 22.34
C GLY A 658 -21.16 -38.73 20.96
N LEU A 659 -20.39 -38.96 19.89
CA LEU A 659 -20.72 -38.47 18.53
C LEU A 659 -21.44 -39.49 17.67
N PHE A 660 -21.53 -40.76 18.10
CA PHE A 660 -22.18 -41.78 17.29
C PHE A 660 -23.64 -41.39 16.95
N ASP A 661 -23.90 -41.27 15.64
CA ASP A 661 -25.19 -40.89 15.07
C ASP A 661 -25.72 -39.49 15.57
N ALA A 662 -24.80 -38.64 16.07
CA ALA A 662 -25.10 -37.32 16.59
C ALA A 662 -25.08 -36.22 15.51
N GLY A 663 -24.75 -36.56 14.27
CA GLY A 663 -24.57 -35.61 13.14
C GLY A 663 -23.13 -35.13 12.99
N GLY A 664 -22.92 -34.20 12.05
CA GLY A 664 -21.59 -33.68 11.76
C GLY A 664 -21.02 -32.86 12.93
N TYR A 665 -19.77 -33.09 13.27
CA TYR A 665 -19.06 -32.40 14.36
C TYR A 665 -18.07 -31.32 13.87
N LEU A 666 -17.86 -31.22 12.56
CA LEU A 666 -17.03 -30.17 11.98
C LEU A 666 -17.73 -28.81 12.02
N PRO A 667 -17.00 -27.70 12.19
CA PRO A 667 -17.58 -26.37 12.06
C PRO A 667 -18.25 -26.19 10.70
N ALA A 668 -19.47 -25.67 10.66
CA ALA A 668 -20.16 -25.38 9.41
C ALA A 668 -19.36 -24.38 8.59
N ALA A 669 -19.11 -24.66 7.29
CA ALA A 669 -18.50 -23.72 6.39
C ALA A 669 -19.34 -22.43 6.32
N ALA A 670 -18.77 -21.29 6.65
CA ALA A 670 -19.46 -20.00 6.54
C ALA A 670 -19.76 -19.74 5.03
N GLY A 671 -21.03 -19.98 4.64
CA GLY A 671 -21.49 -19.78 3.27
C GLY A 671 -22.40 -20.86 2.69
N SER A 672 -22.52 -22.01 3.32
CA SER A 672 -23.51 -23.04 2.95
C SER A 672 -24.63 -23.07 3.99
N ALA A 673 -25.52 -22.07 3.97
CA ALA A 673 -26.91 -22.33 4.36
C ALA A 673 -27.49 -23.18 3.24
N ALA A 674 -27.22 -24.50 3.26
CA ALA A 674 -28.09 -25.43 2.58
C ALA A 674 -29.45 -25.23 3.27
N THR A 675 -30.38 -24.61 2.57
CA THR A 675 -31.78 -24.74 2.89
C THR A 675 -32.09 -26.22 2.77
N ILE A 676 -31.96 -26.92 3.90
CA ILE A 676 -32.60 -28.22 4.05
C ILE A 676 -34.06 -27.91 3.97
N THR A 677 -34.68 -28.05 2.80
CA THR A 677 -36.12 -28.23 2.65
C THR A 677 -36.38 -29.55 3.39
N ALA A 678 -36.87 -29.45 4.61
CA ALA A 678 -37.32 -30.59 5.36
C ALA A 678 -38.32 -31.34 4.45
N VAL A 679 -37.95 -32.55 4.04
CA VAL A 679 -38.88 -33.49 3.40
C VAL A 679 -39.92 -33.78 4.48
N PRO A 680 -41.23 -33.46 4.29
CA PRO A 680 -42.22 -33.72 5.30
C PRO A 680 -42.30 -35.22 5.55
N GLU A 681 -42.12 -35.67 6.78
CA GLU A 681 -42.31 -37.05 7.19
C GLU A 681 -43.73 -37.53 6.77
N PRO A 682 -43.93 -38.81 6.41
CA PRO A 682 -45.22 -39.34 5.97
C PRO A 682 -46.37 -39.14 6.94
N SER A 683 -46.06 -38.91 8.23
CA SER A 683 -47.04 -38.66 9.30
C SER A 683 -47.71 -37.26 9.23
N THR A 684 -47.09 -36.27 8.52
CA THR A 684 -47.69 -34.92 8.37
C THR A 684 -48.69 -34.88 7.20
N LEU A 685 -48.57 -35.72 6.20
CA LEU A 685 -49.55 -35.83 5.14
C LEU A 685 -50.91 -36.36 5.57
N THR A 686 -50.94 -37.21 6.61
CA THR A 686 -52.22 -37.72 7.21
C THR A 686 -52.93 -36.65 8.03
N ALA A 687 -52.20 -35.75 8.71
CA ALA A 687 -52.77 -34.67 9.51
C ALA A 687 -53.38 -33.54 8.64
N VAL A 688 -52.80 -33.24 7.46
CA VAL A 688 -53.36 -32.23 6.54
C VAL A 688 -54.59 -32.78 5.82
N GLY A 689 -54.65 -34.08 5.49
CA GLY A 689 -55.79 -34.74 4.89
C GLY A 689 -57.03 -34.76 5.81
N ILE A 690 -56.84 -34.95 7.13
CA ILE A 690 -57.92 -34.94 8.15
C ILE A 690 -58.42 -33.52 8.42
N ALA A 691 -57.57 -32.52 8.38
CA ALA A 691 -57.92 -31.10 8.57
C ALA A 691 -58.77 -30.56 7.41
N CYS A 692 -58.54 -31.04 6.17
CA CYS A 692 -59.35 -30.66 5.01
C CYS A 692 -60.74 -31.31 4.97
N LEU A 693 -60.93 -32.50 5.58
CA LEU A 693 -62.23 -33.16 5.68
C LEU A 693 -63.09 -32.64 6.87
N ALA A 694 -62.45 -32.07 7.88
CA ALA A 694 -63.20 -31.49 9.04
C ALA A 694 -63.58 -30.01 8.83
N GLY A 695 -62.99 -29.31 7.86
CA GLY A 695 -63.25 -27.89 7.56
C GLY A 695 -64.46 -27.63 6.67
N GLY A 696 -65.05 -28.67 6.04
CA GLY A 696 -66.18 -28.55 5.09
C GLY A 696 -67.59 -28.40 5.65
N TRP A 697 -67.80 -28.38 6.98
CA TRP A 697 -69.14 -28.43 7.54
C TRP A 697 -69.49 -27.32 8.54
N ARG A 698 -68.86 -26.17 8.54
CA ARG A 698 -69.31 -24.98 9.32
C ARG A 698 -69.04 -23.64 8.63
N SER A 699 -69.70 -23.42 7.50
CA SER A 699 -69.91 -22.06 7.02
C SER A 699 -71.40 -21.83 6.73
N ARG A 700 -72.17 -21.55 7.77
CA ARG A 700 -73.41 -20.74 7.74
C ARG A 700 -73.76 -20.36 9.17
N ARG A 701 -73.47 -19.14 9.51
CA ARG A 701 -74.37 -18.20 10.20
C ARG A 701 -73.64 -17.09 10.94
N ARG A 702 -74.01 -15.94 10.47
CA ARG A 702 -74.27 -14.67 11.13
C ARG A 702 -73.13 -13.65 11.34
N SER A 703 -73.31 -12.66 10.45
CA SER A 703 -73.04 -11.24 10.71
C SER A 703 -73.64 -10.74 12.03
N PHE A 704 -73.00 -9.80 12.71
CA PHE A 704 -73.58 -8.51 13.16
C PHE A 704 -72.63 -7.76 14.11
N ARG A 705 -72.30 -6.50 13.68
CA ARG A 705 -72.14 -5.26 14.49
C ARG A 705 -71.19 -5.29 15.71
N ALA A 706 -70.39 -4.30 15.96
CA ALA A 706 -70.27 -2.90 15.69
C ALA A 706 -69.37 -2.28 16.76
N SER A 707 -68.58 -1.34 16.39
CA SER A 707 -68.32 -0.04 16.99
C SER A 707 -67.57 0.12 18.30
N SER A 708 -66.56 0.97 18.17
CA SER A 708 -66.18 2.08 19.05
C SER A 708 -65.49 1.72 20.38
N SER A 709 -64.42 2.26 20.73
CA SER A 709 -63.98 3.61 20.95
C SER A 709 -62.63 3.62 21.66
N ARG A 710 -61.76 4.47 21.16
CA ARG A 710 -60.98 5.50 21.83
C ARG A 710 -60.51 5.27 23.30
N ARG A 711 -59.25 5.45 23.48
CA ARG A 711 -58.50 6.51 24.17
C ARG A 711 -57.43 6.04 25.13
N HIS A 712 -56.28 6.66 24.86
CA HIS A 712 -55.32 7.36 25.72
C HIS A 712 -54.55 6.55 26.77
N ALA A 713 -53.32 6.63 26.57
CA ALA A 713 -52.30 7.51 27.15
C ALA A 713 -51.57 6.91 28.37
N SER A 714 -50.37 6.68 28.26
CA SER A 714 -49.27 7.49 28.78
C SER A 714 -47.95 6.92 28.28
#